data_71b4f98e10e06606d89a6f9e7363c5e1
#
_entry.id   71b4f98e10e06606d89a6f9e7363c5e1
#
_cell.length_a   1.000
_cell.length_b   1.000
_cell.length_c   1.000
_cell.angle_alpha   90.00
_cell.angle_beta   90.00
_cell.angle_gamma   90.00
#
_symmetry.space_group_name_H-M   'P 1'
#
loop_
_entity.id
_entity.type
_entity.pdbx_description
1 polymer ?
#
loop_
_entity_poly.entity_id
_entity_poly.type
_entity_poly.pdbx_seq_one_letter_code
_entity_poly.pdbx_strand_id
1 'polypeptide(L)'
;MGAVVLGKIHLRWCDECDLPILEQATCGICGGKTRQMKLTPPGDARPAFKSNIERIKSLVDSQFGEGCGAAIVPEGHIVLLNKAPDIDRMDEVIVDGTIVGAVRYELLAGEKFLLRPSGATAIAPLVRKSWVTIDPGAAKAVLERSASTLAVGILDCDGGIVPGDEVLVLDENRNPVSVGTSKMSASEMKGHKRGTAIKTRWTVIAEPRGSGKEADWKDVVKANNEVLTRRVDESKRFIHKVVSENDLPVAVSYSGGKDSLATLLLVLDAGIRPKLLFVDTGLEFEETKRNVAEVAREHTLELIVESAGDSFWRNLQHFGPPAKDFRWCCKTCKLGPATQLIQKHFPKGVLSFIGQRAYESQQRAEKSRVWRNPWTPNQLAASPIQKWTALHVWLYLMSKGARTNPLYEQGLERIGCFMCPATDLAELRRVKEISREYDRWQRFIEEHASEKGKPRAWLDYDLWRWKRLPKSVVDELGLGHEACLSMSAEQTDDAPLRFESTSGYNPCVEGLSMEGVFSKPLPMERVANMLGIIGSVTTSPDGNIAEVKSITVFRDGPVMIRAKDEEELRRKAAMLREIVFRAVECAGCGICTGRCPNGALHLDGLVTIDTAKCDHCGRCLGPCPAVRFKQDDLDI
;
A
#
# COMPACT_ATOMS: atom_id res chain seq x y z
N MET A 1 12.18 11.99 -3.94
CA MET A 1 12.20 10.61 -4.50
C MET A 1 12.12 10.71 -6.02
N GLY A 2 12.87 9.88 -6.77
CA GLY A 2 12.74 9.84 -8.23
C GLY A 2 11.37 9.30 -8.66
N ALA A 3 10.88 9.72 -9.82
CA ALA A 3 9.62 9.24 -10.38
C ALA A 3 9.73 7.74 -10.69
N VAL A 4 8.79 6.94 -10.16
CA VAL A 4 8.73 5.49 -10.40
C VAL A 4 7.90 5.24 -11.65
N VAL A 5 8.54 4.83 -12.74
CA VAL A 5 7.86 4.48 -13.99
C VAL A 5 7.41 3.02 -13.94
N LEU A 6 6.11 2.78 -13.82
CA LEU A 6 5.50 1.44 -13.74
C LEU A 6 4.90 0.97 -15.08
N GLY A 7 4.80 1.85 -16.06
CA GLY A 7 4.23 1.59 -17.37
C GLY A 7 4.09 2.86 -18.21
N LYS A 8 3.43 2.75 -19.36
CA LYS A 8 3.11 3.91 -20.20
C LYS A 8 1.99 4.74 -19.57
N ILE A 9 2.07 6.07 -19.69
CA ILE A 9 0.95 6.94 -19.37
C ILE A 9 -0.06 6.85 -20.50
N HIS A 10 -1.23 6.29 -20.20
CA HIS A 10 -2.29 6.03 -21.19
C HIS A 10 -3.28 7.18 -21.35
N LEU A 11 -3.29 8.15 -20.41
CA LEU A 11 -4.24 9.22 -20.40
C LEU A 11 -3.93 10.25 -21.49
N ARG A 12 -4.93 10.53 -22.28
CA ARG A 12 -5.03 11.57 -23.30
C ARG A 12 -6.27 12.43 -23.02
N TRP A 13 -6.42 13.53 -23.71
CA TRP A 13 -7.58 14.41 -23.57
C TRP A 13 -8.14 14.83 -24.94
N CYS A 14 -9.44 14.83 -25.05
CA CYS A 14 -10.15 15.41 -26.18
C CYS A 14 -10.53 16.85 -25.83
N ASP A 15 -9.88 17.84 -26.43
CA ASP A 15 -10.13 19.25 -26.13
C ASP A 15 -11.49 19.76 -26.66
N GLU A 16 -12.09 19.11 -27.67
CA GLU A 16 -13.40 19.46 -28.21
C GLU A 16 -14.58 18.98 -27.34
N CYS A 17 -14.48 17.74 -26.82
CA CYS A 17 -15.51 17.15 -25.97
C CYS A 17 -15.25 17.36 -24.49
N ASP A 18 -14.06 17.82 -24.14
CA ASP A 18 -13.53 17.98 -22.77
C ASP A 18 -13.52 16.68 -21.95
N LEU A 19 -13.08 15.59 -22.58
CA LEU A 19 -13.13 14.25 -22.02
C LEU A 19 -11.76 13.59 -21.93
N PRO A 20 -11.52 12.83 -20.84
CA PRO A 20 -10.35 11.94 -20.74
C PRO A 20 -10.51 10.74 -21.69
N ILE A 21 -9.48 10.48 -22.47
CA ILE A 21 -9.41 9.39 -23.43
C ILE A 21 -8.23 8.48 -23.07
N LEU A 22 -8.47 7.19 -23.10
CA LEU A 22 -7.43 6.19 -22.85
C LEU A 22 -6.81 5.70 -24.17
N GLU A 23 -5.48 5.73 -24.28
CA GLU A 23 -4.68 5.10 -25.35
C GLU A 23 -4.92 5.63 -26.79
N GLN A 24 -6.11 6.07 -27.13
CA GLN A 24 -6.51 6.40 -28.50
C GLN A 24 -6.10 7.81 -28.93
N ALA A 25 -5.59 7.92 -30.16
CA ALA A 25 -5.23 9.19 -30.78
C ALA A 25 -6.45 10.01 -31.23
N THR A 26 -7.63 9.40 -31.25
CA THR A 26 -8.90 10.00 -31.66
C THR A 26 -9.98 9.79 -30.61
N CYS A 27 -10.88 10.75 -30.46
CA CYS A 27 -12.01 10.68 -29.54
C CYS A 27 -13.11 9.77 -30.11
N GLY A 28 -13.65 8.86 -29.30
CA GLY A 28 -14.73 7.96 -29.73
C GLY A 28 -16.10 8.63 -29.91
N ILE A 29 -16.25 9.92 -29.56
CA ILE A 29 -17.50 10.69 -29.79
C ILE A 29 -17.37 11.59 -31.00
N CYS A 30 -16.41 12.54 -31.02
CA CYS A 30 -16.30 13.52 -32.08
C CYS A 30 -15.33 13.13 -33.22
N GLY A 31 -14.53 12.07 -33.04
CA GLY A 31 -13.49 11.68 -33.99
C GLY A 31 -12.26 12.61 -34.02
N GLY A 32 -12.29 13.70 -33.26
CA GLY A 32 -11.19 14.68 -33.17
C GLY A 32 -9.91 14.10 -32.57
N LYS A 33 -8.78 14.74 -32.87
CA LYS A 33 -7.47 14.33 -32.30
C LYS A 33 -7.41 14.54 -30.79
N THR A 34 -6.83 13.59 -30.08
CA THR A 34 -6.59 13.68 -28.64
C THR A 34 -5.15 14.06 -28.34
N ARG A 35 -4.96 14.85 -27.31
CA ARG A 35 -3.67 15.31 -26.82
C ARG A 35 -3.15 14.37 -25.69
N GLN A 36 -1.87 14.03 -25.71
CA GLN A 36 -1.24 13.26 -24.62
C GLN A 36 -1.17 14.11 -23.35
N MET A 37 -1.62 13.58 -22.23
CA MET A 37 -1.47 14.24 -20.92
C MET A 37 -0.05 14.03 -20.36
N LYS A 38 0.52 15.10 -19.83
CA LYS A 38 1.82 15.06 -19.14
C LYS A 38 1.58 14.93 -17.64
N LEU A 39 1.44 13.69 -17.16
CA LEU A 39 1.24 13.40 -15.75
C LEU A 39 2.56 13.04 -15.07
N THR A 40 2.63 13.27 -13.77
CA THR A 40 3.69 12.70 -12.95
C THR A 40 3.55 11.17 -12.91
N PRO A 41 4.60 10.39 -13.23
CA PRO A 41 4.54 8.93 -13.12
C PRO A 41 4.16 8.45 -11.70
N PRO A 42 3.43 7.32 -11.57
CA PRO A 42 3.17 6.31 -12.61
C PRO A 42 2.03 6.65 -13.59
N GLY A 43 1.29 7.76 -13.41
CA GLY A 43 0.21 8.14 -14.31
C GLY A 43 -1.04 7.25 -14.20
N ASP A 44 -1.34 6.77 -13.00
CA ASP A 44 -2.49 5.91 -12.67
C ASP A 44 -3.70 6.76 -12.24
N ALA A 45 -4.15 7.65 -13.11
CA ALA A 45 -5.24 8.57 -12.83
C ALA A 45 -6.56 7.82 -12.55
N ARG A 46 -7.37 8.38 -11.66
CA ARG A 46 -8.68 7.86 -11.22
C ARG A 46 -9.73 8.96 -11.18
N PRO A 47 -11.03 8.63 -11.23
CA PRO A 47 -12.11 9.59 -10.97
C PRO A 47 -11.98 10.25 -9.59
N ALA A 48 -12.29 11.52 -9.50
CA ALA A 48 -12.59 12.18 -8.24
C ALA A 48 -14.08 11.96 -7.93
N PHE A 49 -14.39 11.41 -6.76
CA PHE A 49 -15.76 11.28 -6.27
C PHE A 49 -16.22 12.55 -5.58
N LYS A 50 -17.52 12.64 -5.29
CA LYS A 50 -18.14 13.83 -4.71
C LYS A 50 -17.39 14.34 -3.47
N SER A 51 -17.07 13.46 -2.53
CA SER A 51 -16.33 13.81 -1.31
C SER A 51 -14.91 14.35 -1.60
N ASN A 52 -14.24 13.85 -2.65
CA ASN A 52 -12.94 14.37 -3.07
C ASN A 52 -13.08 15.81 -3.60
N ILE A 53 -14.11 16.05 -4.45
CA ILE A 53 -14.39 17.35 -5.04
C ILE A 53 -14.72 18.38 -3.97
N GLU A 54 -15.64 18.06 -3.05
CA GLU A 54 -16.02 18.94 -1.94
C GLU A 54 -14.83 19.30 -1.06
N ARG A 55 -13.98 18.32 -0.75
CA ARG A 55 -12.75 18.54 0.02
C ARG A 55 -11.77 19.47 -0.73
N ILE A 56 -11.54 19.26 -2.02
CA ILE A 56 -10.67 20.12 -2.82
C ILE A 56 -11.20 21.55 -2.83
N LYS A 57 -12.51 21.74 -3.08
CA LYS A 57 -13.13 23.06 -3.06
C LYS A 57 -12.93 23.76 -1.72
N SER A 58 -13.27 23.08 -0.63
CA SER A 58 -13.11 23.63 0.73
C SER A 58 -11.68 23.98 1.08
N LEU A 59 -10.71 23.12 0.68
CA LEU A 59 -9.28 23.36 0.90
C LEU A 59 -8.81 24.61 0.14
N VAL A 60 -9.17 24.74 -1.13
CA VAL A 60 -8.82 25.90 -1.98
C VAL A 60 -9.44 27.17 -1.43
N ASP A 61 -10.73 27.15 -1.04
CA ASP A 61 -11.41 28.31 -0.47
C ASP A 61 -10.77 28.74 0.85
N SER A 62 -10.38 27.81 1.69
CA SER A 62 -9.69 28.12 2.96
C SER A 62 -8.35 28.85 2.73
N GLN A 63 -7.59 28.44 1.70
CA GLN A 63 -6.26 28.98 1.40
C GLN A 63 -6.30 30.29 0.59
N PHE A 64 -7.22 30.41 -0.37
CA PHE A 64 -7.18 31.51 -1.36
C PHE A 64 -8.39 32.45 -1.30
N GLY A 65 -9.45 32.07 -0.58
CA GLY A 65 -10.69 32.82 -0.43
C GLY A 65 -11.89 32.14 -1.09
N GLU A 66 -13.06 32.46 -0.57
CA GLU A 66 -14.34 31.91 -1.02
C GLU A 66 -14.55 32.07 -2.53
N GLY A 67 -15.06 31.00 -3.19
CA GLY A 67 -15.30 30.93 -4.62
C GLY A 67 -14.09 30.43 -5.44
N CYS A 68 -12.89 30.43 -4.88
CA CYS A 68 -11.70 29.93 -5.58
C CYS A 68 -11.81 28.41 -5.82
N GLY A 69 -12.38 27.66 -4.88
CA GLY A 69 -12.60 26.22 -5.04
C GLY A 69 -13.53 25.87 -6.18
N ALA A 70 -14.60 26.64 -6.35
CA ALA A 70 -15.53 26.49 -7.49
C ALA A 70 -14.86 26.86 -8.83
N ALA A 71 -13.95 27.84 -8.84
CA ALA A 71 -13.18 28.20 -10.04
C ALA A 71 -12.16 27.12 -10.43
N ILE A 72 -11.55 26.42 -9.45
CA ILE A 72 -10.64 25.30 -9.70
C ILE A 72 -11.39 24.07 -10.20
N VAL A 73 -12.54 23.75 -9.60
CA VAL A 73 -13.36 22.58 -9.93
C VAL A 73 -14.79 23.05 -10.21
N PRO A 74 -15.08 23.50 -11.43
CA PRO A 74 -16.44 23.90 -11.82
C PRO A 74 -17.42 22.73 -11.76
N GLU A 75 -18.70 23.03 -11.60
CA GLU A 75 -19.75 22.01 -11.66
C GLU A 75 -19.91 21.45 -13.07
N GLY A 76 -20.30 20.18 -13.17
CA GLY A 76 -20.51 19.52 -14.46
C GLY A 76 -19.22 19.13 -15.20
N HIS A 77 -18.04 19.37 -14.62
CA HIS A 77 -16.76 19.02 -15.24
C HIS A 77 -16.21 17.69 -14.74
N ILE A 78 -15.51 16.98 -15.63
CA ILE A 78 -14.83 15.73 -15.28
C ILE A 78 -13.53 16.05 -14.52
N VAL A 79 -13.43 15.51 -13.31
CA VAL A 79 -12.26 15.66 -12.44
C VAL A 79 -11.55 14.32 -12.26
N LEU A 80 -10.25 14.32 -12.53
CA LEU A 80 -9.38 13.19 -12.27
C LEU A 80 -8.34 13.53 -11.21
N LEU A 81 -7.92 12.51 -10.47
CA LEU A 81 -6.82 12.58 -9.51
C LEU A 81 -5.71 11.63 -9.94
N ASN A 82 -4.49 12.15 -10.08
CA ASN A 82 -3.31 11.36 -10.39
C ASN A 82 -2.37 11.34 -9.18
N LYS A 83 -2.20 10.17 -8.59
CA LYS A 83 -1.28 10.01 -7.46
C LYS A 83 0.17 10.18 -7.90
N ALA A 84 0.85 11.16 -7.33
CA ALA A 84 2.25 11.45 -7.55
C ALA A 84 3.11 11.04 -6.33
N PRO A 85 4.38 10.63 -6.53
CA PRO A 85 5.28 10.30 -5.42
C PRO A 85 5.58 11.51 -4.53
N ASP A 86 5.38 11.35 -3.22
CA ASP A 86 5.78 12.32 -2.20
C ASP A 86 6.14 11.58 -0.90
N ILE A 87 6.40 12.30 0.18
CA ILE A 87 6.68 11.73 1.52
C ILE A 87 5.46 10.99 2.05
N ASP A 88 4.26 11.59 1.93
CA ASP A 88 3.00 10.91 2.17
C ASP A 88 2.15 10.94 0.90
N ARG A 89 1.05 11.64 0.86
CA ARG A 89 0.13 11.69 -0.27
C ARG A 89 0.24 12.98 -1.05
N MET A 90 0.31 12.87 -2.36
CA MET A 90 0.12 13.97 -3.29
C MET A 90 -0.72 13.49 -4.47
N ASP A 91 -1.86 14.16 -4.72
CA ASP A 91 -2.73 13.91 -5.86
C ASP A 91 -2.74 15.14 -6.77
N GLU A 92 -2.26 15.03 -8.01
CA GLU A 92 -2.48 16.04 -9.05
C GLU A 92 -3.96 16.09 -9.39
N VAL A 93 -4.55 17.28 -9.43
CA VAL A 93 -5.95 17.52 -9.77
C VAL A 93 -6.03 17.94 -11.23
N ILE A 94 -6.77 17.17 -12.03
CA ILE A 94 -6.89 17.35 -13.48
C ILE A 94 -8.31 17.76 -13.80
N VAL A 95 -8.47 18.90 -14.42
CA VAL A 95 -9.75 19.47 -14.89
C VAL A 95 -9.52 20.04 -16.28
N ASP A 96 -10.48 19.88 -17.20
CA ASP A 96 -10.41 20.39 -18.57
C ASP A 96 -9.10 20.07 -19.29
N GLY A 97 -8.57 18.86 -19.04
CA GLY A 97 -7.34 18.39 -19.64
C GLY A 97 -6.07 19.09 -19.18
N THR A 98 -6.10 19.82 -18.09
CA THR A 98 -4.92 20.43 -17.47
C THR A 98 -4.78 20.05 -16.01
N ILE A 99 -3.55 20.09 -15.49
CA ILE A 99 -3.30 19.95 -14.05
C ILE A 99 -3.49 21.33 -13.42
N VAL A 100 -4.64 21.53 -12.76
CA VAL A 100 -4.97 22.80 -12.10
C VAL A 100 -4.22 23.01 -10.78
N GLY A 101 -3.78 21.94 -10.15
CA GLY A 101 -3.03 21.96 -8.90
C GLY A 101 -2.79 20.55 -8.39
N ALA A 102 -2.33 20.46 -7.15
CA ALA A 102 -2.17 19.20 -6.44
C ALA A 102 -2.57 19.33 -4.97
N VAL A 103 -3.28 18.34 -4.44
CA VAL A 103 -3.49 18.20 -3.00
C VAL A 103 -2.31 17.43 -2.44
N ARG A 104 -1.54 18.06 -1.57
CA ARG A 104 -0.39 17.48 -0.87
C ARG A 104 -0.67 17.37 0.61
N TYR A 105 -0.29 16.26 1.22
CA TYR A 105 -0.32 16.09 2.66
C TYR A 105 1.09 16.31 3.25
N GLU A 106 1.22 17.34 4.08
CA GLU A 106 2.44 17.67 4.83
C GLU A 106 2.30 17.15 6.26
N LEU A 107 3.34 16.48 6.79
CA LEU A 107 3.25 15.82 8.11
C LEU A 107 2.93 16.81 9.24
N LEU A 108 3.48 18.03 9.16
CA LEU A 108 3.30 19.06 10.18
C LEU A 108 2.05 19.93 9.98
N ALA A 109 1.65 20.15 8.73
CA ALA A 109 0.63 21.14 8.39
C ALA A 109 -0.69 20.53 7.90
N GLY A 110 -0.72 19.23 7.60
CA GLY A 110 -1.89 18.57 7.01
C GLY A 110 -2.02 18.81 5.50
N GLU A 111 -3.25 18.89 4.99
CA GLU A 111 -3.49 19.05 3.56
C GLU A 111 -3.26 20.48 3.09
N LYS A 112 -2.62 20.59 1.92
CA LYS A 112 -2.32 21.85 1.25
C LYS A 112 -2.58 21.72 -0.24
N PHE A 113 -3.22 22.71 -0.82
CA PHE A 113 -3.39 22.80 -2.27
C PHE A 113 -2.22 23.59 -2.89
N LEU A 114 -1.51 22.94 -3.78
CA LEU A 114 -0.40 23.52 -4.53
C LEU A 114 -0.91 23.92 -5.91
N LEU A 115 -0.87 25.21 -6.22
CA LEU A 115 -1.35 25.71 -7.52
C LEU A 115 -0.43 25.30 -8.68
N ARG A 116 -1.05 25.08 -9.84
CA ARG A 116 -0.40 25.02 -11.13
C ARG A 116 -0.80 26.25 -11.97
N PRO A 117 -0.15 26.53 -13.11
CA PRO A 117 -0.44 27.72 -13.93
C PRO A 117 -1.92 27.86 -14.30
N SER A 118 -2.57 26.78 -14.74
CA SER A 118 -3.99 26.80 -15.08
C SER A 118 -4.89 27.13 -13.89
N GLY A 119 -4.60 26.56 -12.71
CA GLY A 119 -5.33 26.88 -11.48
C GLY A 119 -5.10 28.33 -11.03
N ALA A 120 -3.86 28.82 -11.14
CA ALA A 120 -3.53 30.22 -10.84
C ALA A 120 -4.37 31.18 -11.70
N THR A 121 -4.47 30.89 -13.01
CA THR A 121 -5.28 31.68 -13.94
C THR A 121 -6.77 31.66 -13.56
N ALA A 122 -7.28 30.48 -13.15
CA ALA A 122 -8.69 30.33 -12.78
C ALA A 122 -9.07 31.14 -11.53
N ILE A 123 -8.20 31.22 -10.51
CA ILE A 123 -8.52 31.90 -9.25
C ILE A 123 -8.06 33.36 -9.19
N ALA A 124 -7.19 33.83 -10.09
CA ALA A 124 -6.64 35.18 -10.04
C ALA A 124 -7.68 36.30 -9.88
N PRO A 125 -8.86 36.25 -10.56
CA PRO A 125 -9.89 37.27 -10.39
C PRO A 125 -10.57 37.25 -9.00
N LEU A 126 -10.53 36.11 -8.30
CA LEU A 126 -11.29 35.85 -7.07
C LEU A 126 -10.40 35.83 -5.81
N VAL A 127 -9.10 35.65 -5.97
CA VAL A 127 -8.17 35.45 -4.86
C VAL A 127 -8.19 36.63 -3.86
N ARG A 128 -8.36 36.30 -2.57
CA ARG A 128 -8.40 37.26 -1.47
C ARG A 128 -7.38 36.98 -0.38
N LYS A 129 -6.80 35.78 -0.36
CA LYS A 129 -5.79 35.33 0.60
C LYS A 129 -4.58 34.78 -0.15
N SER A 130 -3.44 34.73 0.49
CA SER A 130 -2.20 34.13 -0.04
C SER A 130 -1.79 34.69 -1.40
N TRP A 131 -1.96 35.98 -1.63
CA TRP A 131 -1.56 36.68 -2.84
C TRP A 131 -0.47 37.70 -2.56
N VAL A 132 0.38 37.96 -3.58
CA VAL A 132 1.42 39.00 -3.58
C VAL A 132 1.37 39.73 -4.92
N THR A 133 1.35 41.05 -4.91
CA THR A 133 1.46 41.89 -6.11
C THR A 133 2.88 42.40 -6.26
N ILE A 134 3.42 42.36 -7.47
CA ILE A 134 4.81 42.72 -7.78
C ILE A 134 4.90 43.81 -8.86
N ASP A 135 6.00 44.57 -8.86
CA ASP A 135 6.28 45.59 -9.85
C ASP A 135 6.59 45.01 -11.25
N PRO A 136 6.49 45.81 -12.33
CA PRO A 136 6.74 45.37 -13.70
C PRO A 136 8.14 44.77 -13.92
N GLY A 137 9.16 45.27 -13.23
CA GLY A 137 10.52 44.76 -13.35
C GLY A 137 10.67 43.36 -12.75
N ALA A 138 10.10 43.16 -11.57
CA ALA A 138 10.02 41.84 -10.94
C ALA A 138 9.17 40.87 -11.77
N ALA A 139 8.02 41.29 -12.27
CA ALA A 139 7.15 40.47 -13.12
C ALA A 139 7.89 40.00 -14.39
N LYS A 140 8.60 40.90 -15.08
CA LYS A 140 9.44 40.58 -16.24
C LYS A 140 10.51 39.53 -15.89
N ALA A 141 11.22 39.73 -14.80
CA ALA A 141 12.27 38.78 -14.37
C ALA A 141 11.71 37.37 -14.08
N VAL A 142 10.53 37.30 -13.43
CA VAL A 142 9.86 36.04 -13.14
C VAL A 142 9.39 35.35 -14.42
N LEU A 143 8.73 36.10 -15.33
CA LEU A 143 8.18 35.53 -16.57
C LEU A 143 9.27 35.06 -17.55
N GLU A 144 10.36 35.85 -17.72
CA GLU A 144 11.40 35.52 -18.70
C GLU A 144 12.42 34.49 -18.18
N ARG A 145 12.71 34.47 -16.86
CA ARG A 145 13.80 33.68 -16.28
C ARG A 145 13.38 32.70 -15.22
N SER A 146 12.08 32.58 -14.94
CA SER A 146 11.54 31.82 -13.81
C SER A 146 12.22 32.18 -12.48
N ALA A 147 12.60 33.47 -12.34
CA ALA A 147 13.28 33.96 -11.15
C ALA A 147 12.36 33.91 -9.93
N SER A 148 12.94 33.75 -8.75
CA SER A 148 12.23 33.92 -7.49
C SER A 148 11.90 35.38 -7.23
N THR A 149 10.73 35.67 -6.63
CA THR A 149 10.33 37.03 -6.30
C THR A 149 11.14 37.55 -5.11
N LEU A 150 11.81 38.67 -5.30
CA LEU A 150 12.58 39.36 -4.25
C LEU A 150 11.66 40.34 -3.48
N ALA A 151 11.94 40.56 -2.21
CA ALA A 151 11.17 41.49 -1.36
C ALA A 151 11.13 42.93 -1.92
N VAL A 152 12.21 43.39 -2.58
CA VAL A 152 12.27 44.71 -3.19
C VAL A 152 11.25 44.93 -4.30
N GLY A 153 10.81 43.87 -4.99
CA GLY A 153 9.85 43.96 -6.09
C GLY A 153 8.40 43.81 -5.65
N ILE A 154 8.12 43.65 -4.35
CA ILE A 154 6.76 43.52 -3.83
C ILE A 154 6.11 44.89 -3.66
N LEU A 155 4.94 45.08 -4.26
CA LEU A 155 4.11 46.26 -4.13
C LEU A 155 3.14 46.15 -2.95
N ASP A 156 2.45 44.99 -2.85
CA ASP A 156 1.52 44.68 -1.78
C ASP A 156 1.35 43.18 -1.60
N CYS A 157 0.84 42.74 -0.45
CA CYS A 157 0.57 41.31 -0.16
C CYS A 157 -0.55 41.14 0.86
N ASP A 158 -1.19 39.96 0.85
CA ASP A 158 -2.08 39.53 1.91
C ASP A 158 -1.34 39.51 3.27
N GLY A 159 -1.95 40.15 4.27
CA GLY A 159 -1.35 40.30 5.61
C GLY A 159 -1.24 38.99 6.41
N GLY A 160 -1.93 37.93 6.00
CA GLY A 160 -1.94 36.63 6.67
C GLY A 160 -0.81 35.68 6.25
N ILE A 161 0.02 36.04 5.25
CA ILE A 161 1.06 35.16 4.74
C ILE A 161 2.14 34.89 5.81
N VAL A 162 2.47 33.61 5.95
CA VAL A 162 3.58 33.12 6.77
C VAL A 162 4.57 32.30 5.94
N PRO A 163 5.84 32.14 6.38
CA PRO A 163 6.80 31.30 5.69
C PRO A 163 6.28 29.87 5.50
N GLY A 164 6.41 29.33 4.29
CA GLY A 164 5.89 28.02 3.93
C GLY A 164 4.56 28.06 3.18
N ASP A 165 3.81 29.14 3.21
CA ASP A 165 2.53 29.26 2.50
C ASP A 165 2.68 29.15 0.99
N GLU A 166 1.66 28.57 0.36
CA GLU A 166 1.46 28.62 -1.08
C GLU A 166 0.93 29.99 -1.46
N VAL A 167 1.59 30.66 -2.39
CA VAL A 167 1.28 32.05 -2.76
C VAL A 167 1.08 32.18 -4.27
N LEU A 168 0.03 32.92 -4.65
CA LEU A 168 -0.20 33.40 -6.00
C LEU A 168 0.44 34.77 -6.16
N VAL A 169 1.39 34.87 -7.11
CA VAL A 169 2.05 36.13 -7.45
C VAL A 169 1.34 36.77 -8.65
N LEU A 170 0.97 38.04 -8.49
CA LEU A 170 0.21 38.83 -9.45
C LEU A 170 1.02 40.04 -9.90
N ASP A 171 0.81 40.54 -11.11
CA ASP A 171 1.28 41.85 -11.53
C ASP A 171 0.42 42.99 -10.96
N GLU A 172 0.77 44.24 -11.26
CA GLU A 172 0.00 45.41 -10.83
C GLU A 172 -1.43 45.46 -11.34
N ASN A 173 -1.74 44.76 -12.46
CA ASN A 173 -3.06 44.63 -13.04
C ASN A 173 -3.80 43.38 -12.54
N ARG A 174 -3.27 42.69 -11.53
CA ARG A 174 -3.76 41.43 -10.97
C ARG A 174 -3.77 40.25 -11.95
N ASN A 175 -2.95 40.30 -13.01
CA ASN A 175 -2.74 39.11 -13.85
C ASN A 175 -1.79 38.12 -13.13
N PRO A 176 -2.02 36.82 -13.23
CA PRO A 176 -1.16 35.83 -12.56
C PRO A 176 0.19 35.72 -13.26
N VAL A 177 1.27 35.85 -12.49
CA VAL A 177 2.67 35.80 -12.96
C VAL A 177 3.32 34.47 -12.59
N SER A 178 3.18 34.06 -11.34
CA SER A 178 3.76 32.80 -10.87
C SER A 178 3.04 32.26 -9.63
N VAL A 179 3.35 31.02 -9.29
CA VAL A 179 2.97 30.39 -8.03
C VAL A 179 4.22 29.85 -7.33
N GLY A 180 4.22 29.89 -6.03
CA GLY A 180 5.38 29.43 -5.27
C GLY A 180 5.15 29.42 -3.77
N THR A 181 6.25 29.21 -3.05
CA THR A 181 6.23 29.11 -1.57
C THR A 181 6.83 30.36 -0.96
N SER A 182 6.12 30.95 -0.01
CA SER A 182 6.61 32.08 0.77
C SER A 182 7.85 31.68 1.59
N LYS A 183 8.85 32.56 1.60
CA LYS A 183 10.05 32.49 2.45
C LYS A 183 10.06 33.52 3.56
N MET A 184 9.14 34.50 3.48
CA MET A 184 8.98 35.59 4.42
C MET A 184 7.51 35.68 4.86
N SER A 185 7.28 36.20 6.06
CA SER A 185 5.95 36.61 6.48
C SER A 185 5.53 37.92 5.76
N ALA A 186 4.25 38.24 5.75
CA ALA A 186 3.73 39.48 5.18
C ALA A 186 4.39 40.71 5.77
N SER A 187 4.65 40.72 7.08
CA SER A 187 5.33 41.84 7.77
C SER A 187 6.78 42.02 7.32
N GLU A 188 7.52 40.90 7.10
CA GLU A 188 8.86 40.93 6.58
C GLU A 188 8.91 41.42 5.13
N MET A 189 7.95 40.97 4.28
CA MET A 189 7.83 41.43 2.90
C MET A 189 7.63 42.94 2.80
N LYS A 190 6.83 43.55 3.69
CA LYS A 190 6.59 44.99 3.75
C LYS A 190 7.75 45.77 4.37
N GLY A 191 8.52 45.16 5.25
CA GLY A 191 9.62 45.81 5.99
C GLY A 191 11.01 45.63 5.36
N HIS A 192 11.26 44.58 4.59
CA HIS A 192 12.57 44.26 4.05
C HIS A 192 12.71 44.66 2.58
N LYS A 193 13.86 45.26 2.23
CA LYS A 193 14.22 45.58 0.84
C LYS A 193 15.18 44.55 0.21
N ARG A 194 15.50 43.46 0.89
CA ARG A 194 16.47 42.45 0.44
C ARG A 194 15.97 41.04 0.78
N GLY A 195 16.37 40.07 -0.03
CA GLY A 195 16.08 38.66 0.18
C GLY A 195 14.99 38.10 -0.74
N THR A 196 14.92 36.78 -0.81
CA THR A 196 13.89 36.06 -1.57
C THR A 196 12.62 35.99 -0.74
N ALA A 197 11.55 36.63 -1.18
CA ALA A 197 10.25 36.60 -0.53
C ALA A 197 9.45 35.38 -0.95
N ILE A 198 9.36 35.10 -2.26
CA ILE A 198 8.66 33.94 -2.80
C ILE A 198 9.62 33.11 -3.63
N LYS A 199 9.76 31.83 -3.29
CA LYS A 199 10.48 30.87 -4.14
C LYS A 199 9.50 30.37 -5.22
N THR A 200 9.68 30.87 -6.44
CA THR A 200 8.87 30.47 -7.60
C THR A 200 9.00 28.98 -7.85
N ARG A 201 7.86 28.32 -8.03
CA ARG A 201 7.76 26.91 -8.42
C ARG A 201 7.32 26.78 -9.87
N TRP A 202 6.32 27.56 -10.28
CA TRP A 202 5.82 27.60 -11.64
C TRP A 202 5.60 29.05 -12.08
N THR A 203 6.09 29.37 -13.27
CA THR A 203 5.72 30.60 -13.98
C THR A 203 4.43 30.35 -14.73
N VAL A 204 3.50 31.31 -14.69
CA VAL A 204 2.22 31.18 -15.38
C VAL A 204 2.42 31.44 -16.87
N ILE A 205 2.31 30.36 -17.63
CA ILE A 205 2.35 30.34 -19.09
C ILE A 205 1.03 29.72 -19.55
N ALA A 206 0.46 30.21 -20.66
CA ALA A 206 -0.75 29.64 -21.23
C ALA A 206 -0.55 28.15 -21.54
N GLU A 207 -1.38 27.32 -20.95
CA GLU A 207 -1.42 25.88 -21.18
C GLU A 207 -2.61 25.50 -22.07
N PRO A 208 -2.48 24.46 -22.92
CA PRO A 208 -3.61 23.95 -23.67
C PRO A 208 -4.70 23.50 -22.68
N ARG A 209 -5.90 24.01 -22.85
CA ARG A 209 -7.07 23.67 -22.04
C ARG A 209 -8.18 23.15 -22.93
N GLY A 210 -9.01 22.28 -22.40
CA GLY A 210 -10.23 21.82 -23.07
C GLY A 210 -11.26 22.93 -23.26
N SER A 211 -12.35 22.60 -23.93
CA SER A 211 -13.42 23.56 -24.27
C SER A 211 -14.18 24.09 -23.06
N GLY A 212 -14.02 23.49 -21.89
CA GLY A 212 -14.82 23.80 -20.69
C GLY A 212 -16.27 23.34 -20.78
N LYS A 213 -16.57 22.34 -21.64
CA LYS A 213 -17.91 21.77 -21.77
C LYS A 213 -18.23 20.88 -20.58
N GLU A 214 -19.43 21.00 -20.08
CA GLU A 214 -20.00 20.05 -19.15
C GLU A 214 -20.07 18.65 -19.75
N ALA A 215 -19.75 17.63 -18.95
CA ALA A 215 -19.80 16.24 -19.36
C ALA A 215 -20.01 15.34 -18.13
N ASP A 216 -20.55 14.15 -18.37
CA ASP A 216 -20.72 13.14 -17.33
C ASP A 216 -19.86 11.89 -17.58
N TRP A 217 -19.85 10.97 -16.62
CA TRP A 217 -19.08 9.73 -16.73
C TRP A 217 -19.63 8.78 -17.81
N LYS A 218 -20.91 8.93 -18.24
CA LYS A 218 -21.46 8.15 -19.35
C LYS A 218 -20.84 8.60 -20.68
N ASP A 219 -20.59 9.90 -20.83
CA ASP A 219 -19.88 10.43 -22.00
C ASP A 219 -18.43 9.91 -22.03
N VAL A 220 -17.76 9.89 -20.89
CA VAL A 220 -16.40 9.32 -20.79
C VAL A 220 -16.39 7.84 -21.17
N VAL A 221 -17.32 7.05 -20.66
CA VAL A 221 -17.45 5.62 -21.03
C VAL A 221 -17.69 5.47 -22.54
N LYS A 222 -18.60 6.25 -23.11
CA LYS A 222 -18.92 6.23 -24.55
C LYS A 222 -17.70 6.60 -25.40
N ALA A 223 -16.95 7.64 -24.99
CA ALA A 223 -15.75 8.10 -25.69
C ALA A 223 -14.63 7.06 -25.70
N ASN A 224 -14.61 6.17 -24.71
CA ASN A 224 -13.60 5.13 -24.52
C ASN A 224 -14.08 3.71 -24.87
N ASN A 225 -15.27 3.56 -25.48
CA ASN A 225 -15.90 2.25 -25.69
C ASN A 225 -15.01 1.27 -26.48
N GLU A 226 -14.32 1.74 -27.51
CA GLU A 226 -13.43 0.91 -28.33
C GLU A 226 -12.25 0.35 -27.52
N VAL A 227 -11.60 1.20 -26.72
CA VAL A 227 -10.50 0.77 -25.84
C VAL A 227 -10.99 -0.22 -24.80
N LEU A 228 -12.13 0.07 -24.16
CA LEU A 228 -12.72 -0.81 -23.17
C LEU A 228 -13.04 -2.18 -23.76
N THR A 229 -13.69 -2.23 -24.93
CA THR A 229 -13.99 -3.47 -25.63
C THR A 229 -12.74 -4.28 -25.91
N ARG A 230 -11.72 -3.65 -26.49
CA ARG A 230 -10.42 -4.30 -26.76
C ARG A 230 -9.78 -4.86 -25.50
N ARG A 231 -9.74 -4.08 -24.41
CA ARG A 231 -9.15 -4.49 -23.13
C ARG A 231 -9.92 -5.61 -22.45
N VAL A 232 -11.24 -5.58 -22.53
CA VAL A 232 -12.13 -6.67 -22.07
C VAL A 232 -11.85 -7.95 -22.86
N ASP A 233 -11.79 -7.87 -24.19
CA ASP A 233 -11.52 -9.04 -25.04
C ASP A 233 -10.13 -9.63 -24.82
N GLU A 234 -9.10 -8.78 -24.62
CA GLU A 234 -7.76 -9.22 -24.23
C GLU A 234 -7.78 -9.97 -22.88
N SER A 235 -8.55 -9.46 -21.91
CA SER A 235 -8.68 -10.08 -20.59
C SER A 235 -9.46 -11.39 -20.66
N LYS A 236 -10.52 -11.46 -21.44
CA LYS A 236 -11.30 -12.69 -21.67
C LYS A 236 -10.48 -13.77 -22.35
N ARG A 237 -9.74 -13.43 -23.41
CA ARG A 237 -8.81 -14.39 -24.07
C ARG A 237 -7.76 -14.92 -23.08
N PHE A 238 -7.22 -14.04 -22.23
CA PHE A 238 -6.29 -14.46 -21.18
C PHE A 238 -6.94 -15.40 -20.17
N ILE A 239 -8.16 -15.09 -19.70
CA ILE A 239 -8.92 -15.93 -18.77
C ILE A 239 -9.15 -17.32 -19.38
N HIS A 240 -9.68 -17.40 -20.59
CA HIS A 240 -9.91 -18.68 -21.30
C HIS A 240 -8.62 -19.49 -21.46
N LYS A 241 -7.52 -18.83 -21.87
CA LYS A 241 -6.22 -19.48 -22.00
C LYS A 241 -5.77 -20.11 -20.67
N VAL A 242 -5.76 -19.35 -19.60
CA VAL A 242 -5.27 -19.85 -18.30
C VAL A 242 -6.17 -20.96 -17.76
N VAL A 243 -7.48 -20.90 -17.97
CA VAL A 243 -8.42 -21.95 -17.56
C VAL A 243 -8.20 -23.22 -18.38
N SER A 244 -8.02 -23.11 -19.70
CA SER A 244 -7.79 -24.29 -20.57
C SER A 244 -6.44 -24.99 -20.33
N GLU A 245 -5.43 -24.24 -19.87
CA GLU A 245 -4.09 -24.76 -19.56
C GLU A 245 -4.00 -25.43 -18.17
N ASN A 246 -5.01 -25.26 -17.32
CA ASN A 246 -4.96 -25.72 -15.93
C ASN A 246 -6.28 -26.41 -15.53
N ASP A 247 -6.21 -27.70 -15.25
CA ASP A 247 -7.35 -28.48 -14.75
C ASP A 247 -7.54 -28.26 -13.23
N LEU A 248 -7.96 -27.04 -12.88
CA LEU A 248 -8.18 -26.62 -11.50
C LEU A 248 -9.54 -25.92 -11.35
N PRO A 249 -10.22 -26.10 -10.22
CA PRO A 249 -11.41 -25.30 -9.90
C PRO A 249 -11.10 -23.80 -9.98
N VAL A 250 -12.03 -23.04 -10.56
CA VAL A 250 -11.86 -21.59 -10.75
C VAL A 250 -12.48 -20.82 -9.60
N ALA A 251 -11.74 -19.88 -9.05
CA ALA A 251 -12.20 -18.95 -8.03
C ALA A 251 -11.75 -17.52 -8.33
N VAL A 252 -12.40 -16.54 -7.69
CA VAL A 252 -11.97 -15.15 -7.64
C VAL A 252 -11.69 -14.76 -6.20
N SER A 253 -10.48 -14.27 -5.91
CA SER A 253 -10.17 -13.66 -4.62
C SER A 253 -10.78 -12.26 -4.57
N TYR A 254 -11.96 -12.16 -3.96
CA TYR A 254 -12.74 -10.93 -3.91
C TYR A 254 -12.56 -10.21 -2.58
N SER A 255 -12.03 -9.00 -2.59
CA SER A 255 -11.72 -8.21 -1.40
C SER A 255 -12.69 -7.04 -1.15
N GLY A 256 -13.78 -6.95 -1.93
CA GLY A 256 -14.69 -5.80 -1.88
C GLY A 256 -14.14 -4.52 -2.52
N GLY A 257 -12.93 -4.56 -3.10
CA GLY A 257 -12.33 -3.42 -3.80
C GLY A 257 -12.58 -3.45 -5.32
N LYS A 258 -12.47 -2.28 -5.97
CA LYS A 258 -12.73 -2.07 -7.40
C LYS A 258 -11.98 -3.04 -8.32
N ASP A 259 -10.71 -3.31 -8.03
CA ASP A 259 -9.86 -4.14 -8.89
C ASP A 259 -10.30 -5.62 -8.83
N SER A 260 -10.69 -6.11 -7.66
CA SER A 260 -11.25 -7.46 -7.52
C SER A 260 -12.67 -7.57 -8.10
N LEU A 261 -13.47 -6.50 -8.03
CA LEU A 261 -14.79 -6.44 -8.67
C LEU A 261 -14.68 -6.49 -10.20
N ALA A 262 -13.79 -5.68 -10.80
CA ALA A 262 -13.54 -5.73 -12.23
C ALA A 262 -13.05 -7.12 -12.68
N THR A 263 -12.18 -7.75 -11.88
CA THR A 263 -11.72 -9.12 -12.14
C THR A 263 -12.86 -10.12 -12.11
N LEU A 264 -13.75 -10.03 -11.13
CA LEU A 264 -14.94 -10.87 -11.04
C LEU A 264 -15.83 -10.73 -12.27
N LEU A 265 -16.18 -9.50 -12.63
CA LEU A 265 -17.05 -9.23 -13.77
C LEU A 265 -16.42 -9.71 -15.09
N LEU A 266 -15.10 -9.59 -15.27
CA LEU A 266 -14.41 -10.13 -16.44
C LEU A 266 -14.46 -11.65 -16.52
N VAL A 267 -14.36 -12.35 -15.38
CA VAL A 267 -14.50 -13.82 -15.31
C VAL A 267 -15.94 -14.24 -15.67
N LEU A 268 -16.94 -13.49 -15.19
CA LEU A 268 -18.34 -13.71 -15.55
C LEU A 268 -18.61 -13.41 -17.03
N ASP A 269 -18.06 -12.31 -17.57
CA ASP A 269 -18.14 -11.94 -19.00
C ASP A 269 -17.46 -12.99 -19.90
N ALA A 270 -16.48 -13.71 -19.39
CA ALA A 270 -15.87 -14.87 -20.05
C ALA A 270 -16.74 -16.16 -19.98
N GLY A 271 -17.95 -16.09 -19.44
CA GLY A 271 -18.87 -17.21 -19.32
C GLY A 271 -18.51 -18.22 -18.21
N ILE A 272 -17.62 -17.86 -17.29
CA ILE A 272 -17.16 -18.72 -16.21
C ILE A 272 -17.86 -18.29 -14.92
N ARG A 273 -18.39 -19.26 -14.16
CA ARG A 273 -19.01 -19.02 -12.85
C ARG A 273 -18.04 -19.47 -11.74
N PRO A 274 -17.24 -18.52 -11.20
CA PRO A 274 -16.25 -18.84 -10.17
C PRO A 274 -16.89 -18.96 -8.78
N LYS A 275 -16.20 -19.62 -7.84
CA LYS A 275 -16.45 -19.42 -6.42
C LYS A 275 -15.79 -18.11 -5.97
N LEU A 276 -16.43 -17.36 -5.08
CA LEU A 276 -15.84 -16.17 -4.47
C LEU A 276 -15.10 -16.54 -3.19
N LEU A 277 -13.84 -16.14 -3.08
CA LEU A 277 -13.04 -16.34 -1.87
C LEU A 277 -12.85 -14.99 -1.18
N PHE A 278 -13.36 -14.86 0.03
CA PHE A 278 -13.16 -13.69 0.87
C PHE A 278 -12.44 -14.08 2.15
N VAL A 279 -11.40 -13.35 2.49
CA VAL A 279 -10.67 -13.48 3.75
C VAL A 279 -11.02 -12.27 4.61
N ASP A 280 -11.77 -12.50 5.67
CA ASP A 280 -12.00 -11.52 6.71
C ASP A 280 -10.79 -11.51 7.65
N THR A 281 -10.01 -10.44 7.58
CA THR A 281 -8.79 -10.28 8.39
C THR A 281 -9.10 -9.92 9.86
N GLY A 282 -10.36 -9.70 10.22
CA GLY A 282 -10.79 -9.13 11.49
C GLY A 282 -10.58 -7.62 11.59
N LEU A 283 -10.17 -6.98 10.48
CA LEU A 283 -9.86 -5.54 10.36
C LEU A 283 -10.57 -4.90 9.17
N GLU A 284 -11.55 -5.57 8.59
CA GLU A 284 -12.32 -5.06 7.46
C GLU A 284 -13.42 -4.10 7.96
N PHE A 285 -13.72 -3.09 7.15
CA PHE A 285 -14.90 -2.25 7.38
C PHE A 285 -16.19 -3.06 7.22
N GLU A 286 -17.22 -2.75 8.00
CA GLU A 286 -18.53 -3.40 7.90
C GLU A 286 -19.18 -3.18 6.52
N GLU A 287 -18.96 -2.01 5.90
CA GLU A 287 -19.36 -1.70 4.52
C GLU A 287 -18.75 -2.69 3.52
N THR A 288 -17.49 -3.07 3.73
CA THR A 288 -16.80 -4.04 2.87
C THR A 288 -17.41 -5.42 3.00
N LYS A 289 -17.68 -5.90 4.22
CA LYS A 289 -18.30 -7.20 4.45
C LYS A 289 -19.70 -7.27 3.82
N ARG A 290 -20.51 -6.20 4.00
CA ARG A 290 -21.83 -6.08 3.35
C ARG A 290 -21.74 -6.09 1.84
N ASN A 291 -20.86 -5.27 1.26
CA ASN A 291 -20.64 -5.21 -0.18
C ASN A 291 -20.26 -6.57 -0.76
N VAL A 292 -19.37 -7.32 -0.10
CA VAL A 292 -18.96 -8.67 -0.52
C VAL A 292 -20.15 -9.62 -0.57
N ALA A 293 -20.99 -9.63 0.47
CA ALA A 293 -22.17 -10.48 0.53
C ALA A 293 -23.24 -10.07 -0.50
N GLU A 294 -23.42 -8.78 -0.74
CA GLU A 294 -24.37 -8.26 -1.72
C GLU A 294 -23.96 -8.59 -3.15
N VAL A 295 -22.69 -8.42 -3.51
CA VAL A 295 -22.17 -8.78 -4.84
C VAL A 295 -22.28 -10.27 -5.08
N ALA A 296 -21.97 -11.11 -4.11
CA ALA A 296 -22.14 -12.56 -4.21
C ALA A 296 -23.61 -12.94 -4.50
N ARG A 297 -24.55 -12.30 -3.81
CA ARG A 297 -26.00 -12.52 -3.98
C ARG A 297 -26.49 -12.01 -5.34
N GLU A 298 -26.09 -10.81 -5.74
CA GLU A 298 -26.46 -10.19 -7.01
C GLU A 298 -26.10 -11.08 -8.22
N HIS A 299 -24.91 -11.67 -8.17
CA HIS A 299 -24.43 -12.57 -9.23
C HIS A 299 -24.75 -14.05 -8.98
N THR A 300 -25.47 -14.39 -7.92
CA THR A 300 -25.83 -15.78 -7.53
C THR A 300 -24.59 -16.67 -7.49
N LEU A 301 -23.55 -16.27 -6.76
CA LEU A 301 -22.28 -16.98 -6.63
C LEU A 301 -22.10 -17.56 -5.23
N GLU A 302 -21.44 -18.72 -5.16
CA GLU A 302 -21.01 -19.29 -3.89
C GLU A 302 -19.90 -18.44 -3.29
N LEU A 303 -20.16 -17.88 -2.10
CA LEU A 303 -19.19 -17.11 -1.32
C LEU A 303 -18.59 -18.01 -0.23
N ILE A 304 -17.30 -18.22 -0.28
CA ILE A 304 -16.52 -18.93 0.73
C ILE A 304 -15.76 -17.88 1.54
N VAL A 305 -16.05 -17.83 2.84
CA VAL A 305 -15.44 -16.89 3.79
C VAL A 305 -14.58 -17.65 4.76
N GLU A 306 -13.38 -17.17 4.99
CA GLU A 306 -12.51 -17.60 6.09
C GLU A 306 -12.12 -16.38 6.92
N SER A 307 -12.29 -16.48 8.24
CA SER A 307 -12.01 -15.37 9.15
C SER A 307 -10.75 -15.61 9.95
N ALA A 308 -9.92 -14.59 10.06
CA ALA A 308 -8.79 -14.58 11.00
C ALA A 308 -9.23 -14.44 12.46
N GLY A 309 -10.51 -14.10 12.71
CA GLY A 309 -11.03 -13.84 14.05
C GLY A 309 -10.15 -12.83 14.81
N ASP A 310 -9.80 -13.13 16.04
CA ASP A 310 -8.94 -12.29 16.89
C ASP A 310 -7.42 -12.47 16.65
N SER A 311 -7.02 -13.13 15.56
CA SER A 311 -5.61 -13.40 15.26
C SER A 311 -4.75 -12.14 15.26
N PHE A 312 -5.28 -11.02 14.75
CA PHE A 312 -4.55 -9.75 14.76
C PHE A 312 -4.21 -9.30 16.18
N TRP A 313 -5.21 -9.24 17.06
CA TRP A 313 -5.05 -8.73 18.42
C TRP A 313 -4.17 -9.63 19.29
N ARG A 314 -4.27 -10.96 19.13
CA ARG A 314 -3.36 -11.91 19.80
C ARG A 314 -1.92 -11.75 19.33
N ASN A 315 -1.72 -11.68 18.02
CA ASN A 315 -0.39 -11.56 17.44
C ASN A 315 0.23 -10.16 17.63
N LEU A 316 -0.58 -9.16 17.94
CA LEU A 316 -0.14 -7.80 18.24
C LEU A 316 0.74 -7.75 19.49
N GLN A 317 0.38 -8.54 20.53
CA GLN A 317 1.23 -8.69 21.73
C GLN A 317 2.55 -9.42 21.42
N HIS A 318 2.51 -10.33 20.46
CA HIS A 318 3.68 -11.14 20.08
C HIS A 318 4.66 -10.39 19.16
N PHE A 319 4.16 -9.65 18.16
CA PHE A 319 5.00 -8.96 17.18
C PHE A 319 5.12 -7.44 17.40
N GLY A 320 4.30 -6.84 18.26
CA GLY A 320 4.15 -5.39 18.34
C GLY A 320 3.38 -4.79 17.15
N PRO A 321 3.28 -3.45 17.06
CA PRO A 321 2.57 -2.76 15.98
C PRO A 321 3.11 -3.15 14.59
N PRO A 322 2.23 -3.46 13.62
CA PRO A 322 2.68 -3.70 12.26
C PRO A 322 3.12 -2.39 11.60
N ALA A 323 4.08 -2.47 10.67
CA ALA A 323 4.60 -1.31 9.96
C ALA A 323 4.63 -1.53 8.44
N LYS A 324 4.92 -0.48 7.66
CA LYS A 324 5.07 -0.55 6.19
C LYS A 324 6.16 -1.55 5.80
N ASP A 325 7.22 -1.59 6.58
CA ASP A 325 8.39 -2.48 6.46
C ASP A 325 8.32 -3.73 7.36
N PHE A 326 7.28 -3.86 8.21
CA PHE A 326 7.08 -4.95 9.15
C PHE A 326 5.66 -5.52 9.09
N ARG A 327 5.29 -6.11 7.97
CA ARG A 327 3.91 -6.51 7.63
C ARG A 327 3.57 -7.94 8.03
N TRP A 328 3.80 -8.31 9.28
CA TRP A 328 3.42 -9.61 9.81
C TRP A 328 1.90 -9.85 9.71
N CYS A 329 1.08 -8.81 9.93
CA CYS A 329 -0.38 -8.88 9.87
C CYS A 329 -0.89 -9.44 8.52
N CYS A 330 -0.28 -9.06 7.40
CA CYS A 330 -0.65 -9.61 6.10
C CYS A 330 -0.37 -11.11 6.00
N LYS A 331 0.63 -11.63 6.74
CA LYS A 331 0.98 -13.05 6.70
C LYS A 331 0.08 -13.85 7.63
N THR A 332 -0.17 -13.38 8.84
CA THR A 332 -0.96 -14.08 9.84
C THR A 332 -2.47 -13.94 9.60
N CYS A 333 -2.97 -12.74 9.31
CA CYS A 333 -4.40 -12.47 9.23
C CYS A 333 -4.99 -12.57 7.81
N LYS A 334 -4.15 -12.57 6.75
CA LYS A 334 -4.65 -12.66 5.37
C LYS A 334 -4.19 -13.95 4.69
N LEU A 335 -2.87 -14.20 4.62
CA LEU A 335 -2.35 -15.35 3.89
C LEU A 335 -2.51 -16.66 4.65
N GLY A 336 -2.49 -16.63 5.99
CA GLY A 336 -2.81 -17.80 6.84
C GLY A 336 -4.23 -18.30 6.57
N PRO A 337 -5.27 -17.50 6.86
CA PRO A 337 -6.66 -17.89 6.57
C PRO A 337 -6.89 -18.22 5.09
N ALA A 338 -6.29 -17.49 4.15
CA ALA A 338 -6.39 -17.85 2.73
C ALA A 338 -5.86 -19.28 2.45
N THR A 339 -4.76 -19.67 3.10
CA THR A 339 -4.21 -21.02 2.96
C THR A 339 -5.13 -22.07 3.56
N GLN A 340 -5.71 -21.79 4.73
CA GLN A 340 -6.67 -22.70 5.39
C GLN A 340 -7.94 -22.87 4.54
N LEU A 341 -8.48 -21.77 3.99
CA LEU A 341 -9.61 -21.80 3.08
C LEU A 341 -9.32 -22.69 1.86
N ILE A 342 -8.15 -22.50 1.22
CA ILE A 342 -7.76 -23.28 0.05
C ILE A 342 -7.57 -24.76 0.41
N GLN A 343 -6.92 -25.06 1.51
CA GLN A 343 -6.71 -26.44 1.96
C GLN A 343 -8.04 -27.16 2.23
N LYS A 344 -8.99 -26.46 2.86
CA LYS A 344 -10.30 -26.99 3.22
C LYS A 344 -11.20 -27.25 2.01
N HIS A 345 -11.25 -26.29 1.09
CA HIS A 345 -12.22 -26.31 -0.02
C HIS A 345 -11.62 -26.76 -1.37
N PHE A 346 -10.29 -26.71 -1.50
CA PHE A 346 -9.57 -27.02 -2.75
C PHE A 346 -8.27 -27.82 -2.48
N PRO A 347 -8.38 -29.03 -1.90
CA PRO A 347 -7.19 -29.80 -1.48
C PRO A 347 -6.26 -30.15 -2.64
N LYS A 348 -6.79 -30.26 -3.88
CA LYS A 348 -6.01 -30.49 -5.10
C LYS A 348 -5.47 -29.21 -5.74
N GLY A 349 -5.79 -28.04 -5.18
CA GLY A 349 -5.42 -26.73 -5.68
C GLY A 349 -6.56 -25.98 -6.33
N VAL A 350 -6.34 -24.66 -6.55
CA VAL A 350 -7.32 -23.73 -7.13
C VAL A 350 -6.63 -22.74 -8.07
N LEU A 351 -7.26 -22.46 -9.20
CA LEU A 351 -6.94 -21.33 -10.04
C LEU A 351 -7.72 -20.11 -9.52
N SER A 352 -7.01 -19.15 -8.97
CA SER A 352 -7.60 -17.96 -8.36
C SER A 352 -7.29 -16.71 -9.20
N PHE A 353 -8.32 -16.07 -9.76
CA PHE A 353 -8.18 -14.77 -10.38
C PHE A 353 -8.11 -13.68 -9.31
N ILE A 354 -7.13 -12.79 -9.43
CA ILE A 354 -6.82 -11.76 -8.44
C ILE A 354 -6.76 -10.40 -9.11
N GLY A 355 -7.44 -9.41 -8.54
CA GLY A 355 -7.41 -8.01 -8.96
C GLY A 355 -6.09 -7.34 -8.59
N GLN A 356 -5.02 -7.59 -9.35
CA GLN A 356 -3.71 -6.98 -9.18
C GLN A 356 -3.32 -6.21 -10.45
N ARG A 357 -2.80 -4.98 -10.28
CA ARG A 357 -2.37 -4.14 -11.41
C ARG A 357 -0.89 -3.77 -11.29
N ALA A 358 -0.20 -3.67 -12.43
CA ALA A 358 1.20 -3.24 -12.50
C ALA A 358 1.40 -1.84 -11.92
N TYR A 359 0.47 -0.94 -12.16
CA TYR A 359 0.52 0.47 -11.73
C TYR A 359 0.44 0.70 -10.21
N GLU A 360 0.18 -0.34 -9.41
CA GLU A 360 0.09 -0.19 -7.96
C GLU A 360 1.44 -0.23 -7.23
N SER A 361 2.47 -0.86 -7.80
CA SER A 361 3.83 -0.88 -7.25
C SER A 361 4.83 -1.54 -8.20
N GLN A 362 6.11 -1.21 -8.03
CA GLN A 362 7.21 -1.83 -8.79
C GLN A 362 7.21 -3.35 -8.67
N GLN A 363 7.05 -3.89 -7.46
CA GLN A 363 6.99 -5.35 -7.25
C GLN A 363 5.85 -6.01 -8.03
N ARG A 364 4.73 -5.30 -8.26
CA ARG A 364 3.61 -5.82 -9.05
C ARG A 364 3.84 -5.67 -10.55
N ALA A 365 4.53 -4.62 -10.97
CA ALA A 365 4.89 -4.40 -12.37
C ALA A 365 5.86 -5.49 -12.89
N GLU A 366 6.76 -5.96 -12.04
CA GLU A 366 7.77 -6.99 -12.35
C GLU A 366 7.20 -8.42 -12.32
N LYS A 367 6.04 -8.64 -11.72
CA LYS A 367 5.44 -9.98 -11.65
C LYS A 367 4.82 -10.41 -12.97
N SER A 368 4.93 -11.72 -13.27
CA SER A 368 4.16 -12.33 -14.33
C SER A 368 2.65 -12.27 -14.07
N ARG A 369 1.84 -12.37 -15.13
CA ARG A 369 0.36 -12.37 -15.00
C ARG A 369 -0.18 -13.65 -14.35
N VAL A 370 0.59 -14.74 -14.37
CA VAL A 370 0.30 -16.02 -13.71
C VAL A 370 1.47 -16.33 -12.79
N TRP A 371 1.19 -16.62 -11.52
CA TRP A 371 2.23 -16.92 -10.54
C TRP A 371 1.75 -17.84 -9.43
N ARG A 372 2.70 -18.49 -8.75
CA ARG A 372 2.47 -19.19 -7.49
C ARG A 372 3.02 -18.37 -6.33
N ASN A 373 2.27 -18.31 -5.24
CA ASN A 373 2.70 -17.61 -4.04
C ASN A 373 3.17 -18.63 -3.00
N PRO A 374 4.45 -18.65 -2.60
CA PRO A 374 4.93 -19.61 -1.61
C PRO A 374 4.26 -19.47 -0.23
N TRP A 375 3.63 -18.31 0.03
CA TRP A 375 2.85 -18.07 1.24
C TRP A 375 1.40 -18.59 1.16
N THR A 376 0.95 -19.02 -0.01
CA THR A 376 -0.39 -19.56 -0.23
C THR A 376 -0.25 -20.84 -1.05
N PRO A 377 0.12 -21.96 -0.41
CA PRO A 377 0.25 -23.24 -1.10
C PRO A 377 -1.03 -23.64 -1.83
N ASN A 378 -0.89 -24.37 -2.91
CA ASN A 378 -1.98 -24.87 -3.75
C ASN A 378 -2.81 -23.78 -4.46
N GLN A 379 -2.37 -22.51 -4.47
CA GLN A 379 -2.96 -21.45 -5.27
C GLN A 379 -2.12 -21.17 -6.51
N LEU A 380 -2.73 -21.32 -7.68
CA LEU A 380 -2.27 -20.73 -8.92
C LEU A 380 -3.01 -19.39 -9.08
N ALA A 381 -2.29 -18.29 -9.02
CA ALA A 381 -2.87 -16.96 -9.13
C ALA A 381 -2.72 -16.41 -10.54
N ALA A 382 -3.75 -15.73 -11.05
CA ALA A 382 -3.73 -15.09 -12.36
C ALA A 382 -4.40 -13.71 -12.31
N SER A 383 -3.81 -12.71 -12.99
CA SER A 383 -4.37 -11.35 -13.05
C SER A 383 -4.79 -10.97 -14.46
N PRO A 384 -6.10 -10.92 -14.77
CA PRO A 384 -6.57 -10.48 -16.07
C PRO A 384 -6.38 -8.97 -16.30
N ILE A 385 -6.35 -8.18 -15.24
CA ILE A 385 -6.27 -6.71 -15.29
C ILE A 385 -4.87 -6.14 -15.01
N GLN A 386 -3.81 -6.95 -15.05
CA GLN A 386 -2.46 -6.51 -14.68
C GLN A 386 -1.98 -5.27 -15.45
N LYS A 387 -2.38 -5.13 -16.71
CA LYS A 387 -2.00 -4.00 -17.58
C LYS A 387 -3.00 -2.83 -17.57
N TRP A 388 -4.04 -2.88 -16.73
CA TRP A 388 -5.05 -1.84 -16.64
C TRP A 388 -4.60 -0.72 -15.70
N THR A 389 -4.90 0.53 -16.05
CA THR A 389 -4.81 1.66 -15.12
C THR A 389 -6.08 1.74 -14.25
N ALA A 390 -6.05 2.56 -13.20
CA ALA A 390 -7.23 2.79 -12.37
C ALA A 390 -8.42 3.31 -13.21
N LEU A 391 -8.18 4.17 -14.18
CA LEU A 391 -9.24 4.70 -15.04
C LEU A 391 -9.85 3.61 -15.93
N HIS A 392 -9.08 2.66 -16.47
CA HIS A 392 -9.65 1.50 -17.20
C HIS A 392 -10.61 0.71 -16.30
N VAL A 393 -10.19 0.45 -15.05
CA VAL A 393 -11.03 -0.29 -14.08
C VAL A 393 -12.33 0.46 -13.81
N TRP A 394 -12.25 1.75 -13.50
CA TRP A 394 -13.43 2.56 -13.19
C TRP A 394 -14.39 2.67 -14.36
N LEU A 395 -13.89 2.95 -15.57
CA LEU A 395 -14.76 3.06 -16.75
C LEU A 395 -15.43 1.72 -17.09
N TYR A 396 -14.72 0.60 -16.91
CA TYR A 396 -15.34 -0.72 -17.08
C TYR A 396 -16.44 -0.96 -16.02
N LEU A 397 -16.20 -0.66 -14.75
CA LEU A 397 -17.21 -0.80 -13.69
C LEU A 397 -18.43 0.10 -13.95
N MET A 398 -18.20 1.36 -14.36
CA MET A 398 -19.25 2.30 -14.74
C MET A 398 -20.06 1.80 -15.96
N SER A 399 -19.40 1.24 -16.98
CA SER A 399 -20.06 0.68 -18.16
C SER A 399 -20.98 -0.51 -17.83
N LYS A 400 -20.68 -1.21 -16.72
CA LYS A 400 -21.49 -2.33 -16.22
C LYS A 400 -22.56 -1.90 -15.21
N GLY A 401 -22.59 -0.62 -14.80
CA GLY A 401 -23.43 -0.18 -13.68
C GLY A 401 -23.11 -0.96 -12.37
N ALA A 402 -21.85 -1.34 -12.19
CA ALA A 402 -21.45 -2.25 -11.12
C ALA A 402 -21.61 -1.62 -9.73
N ARG A 403 -22.08 -2.41 -8.78
CA ARG A 403 -22.17 -2.02 -7.36
C ARG A 403 -20.78 -1.96 -6.73
N THR A 404 -20.24 -0.76 -6.64
CA THR A 404 -18.95 -0.54 -5.98
C THR A 404 -19.10 -0.40 -4.46
N ASN A 405 -18.00 -0.55 -3.74
CA ASN A 405 -17.97 -0.35 -2.30
C ASN A 405 -18.26 1.13 -1.97
N PRO A 406 -19.22 1.44 -1.07
CA PRO A 406 -19.61 2.82 -0.76
C PRO A 406 -18.49 3.67 -0.13
N LEU A 407 -17.46 3.07 0.42
CA LEU A 407 -16.31 3.78 0.99
C LEU A 407 -15.53 4.60 -0.05
N TYR A 408 -15.63 4.28 -1.34
CA TYR A 408 -15.06 5.11 -2.40
C TYR A 408 -15.74 6.49 -2.47
N GLU A 409 -17.07 6.53 -2.32
CA GLU A 409 -17.83 7.78 -2.28
C GLU A 409 -17.54 8.60 -1.02
N GLN A 410 -17.08 7.94 0.06
CA GLN A 410 -16.60 8.60 1.28
C GLN A 410 -15.16 9.09 1.16
N GLY A 411 -14.52 8.93 0.00
CA GLY A 411 -13.21 9.48 -0.34
C GLY A 411 -12.02 8.56 -0.10
N LEU A 412 -12.24 7.29 0.24
CA LEU A 412 -11.13 6.33 0.29
C LEU A 412 -10.70 5.96 -1.14
N GLU A 413 -9.39 5.89 -1.36
CA GLU A 413 -8.82 5.44 -2.64
C GLU A 413 -8.72 3.93 -2.71
N ARG A 414 -8.44 3.29 -1.56
CA ARG A 414 -8.22 1.85 -1.45
C ARG A 414 -9.10 1.26 -0.37
N ILE A 415 -9.71 0.13 -0.69
CA ILE A 415 -10.44 -0.67 0.29
C ILE A 415 -9.48 -1.74 0.84
N GLY A 416 -9.35 -1.79 2.16
CA GLY A 416 -8.50 -2.72 2.90
C GLY A 416 -8.75 -2.61 4.39
N CYS A 417 -7.81 -3.07 5.22
CA CYS A 417 -7.92 -2.98 6.68
C CYS A 417 -8.00 -1.52 7.15
N PHE A 418 -8.89 -1.20 8.10
CA PHE A 418 -9.07 0.18 8.61
C PHE A 418 -7.81 0.77 9.26
N MET A 419 -6.91 -0.06 9.82
CA MET A 419 -5.65 0.40 10.42
C MET A 419 -4.41 0.01 9.60
N CYS A 420 -4.52 -0.15 8.29
CA CYS A 420 -3.41 -0.64 7.47
C CYS A 420 -2.19 0.30 7.54
N PRO A 421 -1.00 -0.16 8.00
CA PRO A 421 0.19 0.69 8.07
C PRO A 421 0.68 1.17 6.69
N ALA A 422 0.28 0.47 5.61
CA ALA A 422 0.66 0.85 4.25
C ALA A 422 -0.24 1.93 3.64
N THR A 423 -1.33 2.30 4.31
CA THR A 423 -2.19 3.43 3.92
C THR A 423 -1.46 4.75 4.13
N ASP A 424 -1.66 5.74 3.27
CA ASP A 424 -1.10 7.06 3.44
C ASP A 424 -1.71 7.76 4.67
N LEU A 425 -0.99 8.69 5.30
CA LEU A 425 -1.46 9.40 6.49
C LEU A 425 -2.73 10.20 6.19
N ALA A 426 -2.78 10.87 5.06
CA ALA A 426 -3.95 11.60 4.61
C ALA A 426 -5.21 10.72 4.59
N GLU A 427 -5.10 9.48 4.08
CA GLU A 427 -6.21 8.54 4.04
C GLU A 427 -6.50 7.93 5.42
N LEU A 428 -5.46 7.68 6.24
CA LEU A 428 -5.62 7.17 7.61
C LEU A 428 -6.37 8.18 8.50
N ARG A 429 -6.11 9.50 8.35
CA ARG A 429 -6.88 10.55 9.04
C ARG A 429 -8.36 10.47 8.70
N ARG A 430 -8.68 10.24 7.44
CA ARG A 430 -10.07 10.05 6.99
C ARG A 430 -10.69 8.77 7.57
N VAL A 431 -9.94 7.67 7.64
CA VAL A 431 -10.40 6.44 8.28
C VAL A 431 -10.77 6.69 9.74
N LYS A 432 -9.97 7.48 10.47
CA LYS A 432 -10.27 7.86 11.86
C LYS A 432 -11.62 8.59 12.00
N GLU A 433 -12.03 9.36 10.99
CA GLU A 433 -13.28 10.11 10.98
C GLU A 433 -14.50 9.22 10.71
N ILE A 434 -14.36 8.18 9.88
CA ILE A 434 -15.47 7.37 9.38
C ILE A 434 -15.62 6.00 10.06
N SER A 435 -14.59 5.49 10.73
CA SER A 435 -14.57 4.13 11.30
C SER A 435 -14.47 4.14 12.81
N ARG A 436 -15.54 3.64 13.47
CA ARG A 436 -15.52 3.42 14.93
C ARG A 436 -14.60 2.29 15.36
N GLU A 437 -14.34 1.34 14.47
CA GLU A 437 -13.42 0.23 14.71
C GLU A 437 -11.99 0.72 14.94
N TYR A 438 -11.64 1.90 14.40
CA TYR A 438 -10.35 2.53 14.63
C TYR A 438 -10.12 2.90 16.10
N ASP A 439 -11.14 3.15 16.90
CA ASP A 439 -11.02 3.53 18.31
C ASP A 439 -10.33 2.44 19.14
N ARG A 440 -10.55 1.17 18.82
CA ARG A 440 -9.84 0.05 19.48
C ARG A 440 -8.35 0.07 19.18
N TRP A 441 -7.99 0.37 17.93
CA TRP A 441 -6.59 0.54 17.52
C TRP A 441 -5.95 1.74 18.18
N GLN A 442 -6.66 2.86 18.22
CA GLN A 442 -6.15 4.11 18.83
C GLN A 442 -5.82 3.90 20.31
N ARG A 443 -6.70 3.27 21.08
CA ARG A 443 -6.44 2.95 22.49
C ARG A 443 -5.22 2.06 22.66
N PHE A 444 -5.14 0.99 21.89
CA PHE A 444 -3.98 0.09 21.94
C PHE A 444 -2.67 0.83 21.67
N ILE A 445 -2.62 1.68 20.64
CA ILE A 445 -1.37 2.34 20.25
C ILE A 445 -0.94 3.40 21.28
N GLU A 446 -1.89 4.04 21.95
CA GLU A 446 -1.64 4.97 23.06
C GLU A 446 -1.10 4.24 24.29
N GLU A 447 -1.71 3.12 24.67
CA GLU A 447 -1.23 2.25 25.75
C GLU A 447 0.18 1.74 25.46
N HIS A 448 0.40 1.19 24.27
CA HIS A 448 1.71 0.71 23.82
C HIS A 448 2.78 1.81 23.84
N ALA A 449 2.43 3.02 23.37
CA ALA A 449 3.36 4.16 23.42
C ALA A 449 3.76 4.53 24.84
N SER A 450 2.79 4.53 25.77
CA SER A 450 3.01 4.81 27.18
C SER A 450 3.91 3.75 27.83
N GLU A 451 3.59 2.46 27.64
CA GLU A 451 4.36 1.34 28.18
C GLU A 451 5.80 1.30 27.67
N LYS A 452 6.02 1.65 26.41
CA LYS A 452 7.33 1.64 25.75
C LYS A 452 8.05 2.99 25.80
N GLY A 453 7.53 3.97 26.54
CA GLY A 453 8.15 5.29 26.68
C GLY A 453 8.33 6.03 25.34
N LYS A 454 7.43 5.82 24.37
CA LYS A 454 7.52 6.48 23.07
C LYS A 454 7.22 7.99 23.19
N PRO A 455 7.95 8.86 22.48
CA PRO A 455 7.70 10.30 22.53
C PRO A 455 6.35 10.65 21.91
N ARG A 456 5.73 11.76 22.32
CA ARG A 456 4.42 12.21 21.83
C ARG A 456 4.34 12.30 20.31
N ALA A 457 5.39 12.76 19.65
CA ALA A 457 5.50 12.82 18.20
C ALA A 457 5.27 11.46 17.50
N TRP A 458 5.57 10.35 18.19
CA TRP A 458 5.34 9.01 17.64
C TRP A 458 3.85 8.72 17.45
N LEU A 459 2.98 9.24 18.32
CA LEU A 459 1.52 9.19 18.19
C LEU A 459 0.98 10.26 17.24
N ASP A 460 1.43 11.52 17.40
CA ASP A 460 0.90 12.67 16.69
C ASP A 460 1.08 12.56 15.16
N TYR A 461 2.18 11.93 14.73
CA TYR A 461 2.51 11.72 13.31
C TYR A 461 2.33 10.28 12.86
N ASP A 462 1.66 9.42 13.66
CA ASP A 462 1.44 7.99 13.37
C ASP A 462 2.75 7.27 12.93
N LEU A 463 3.87 7.56 13.62
CA LEU A 463 5.19 7.00 13.28
C LEU A 463 5.30 5.50 13.54
N TRP A 464 4.34 4.91 14.26
CA TRP A 464 4.19 3.45 14.41
C TRP A 464 4.11 2.72 13.05
N ARG A 465 3.76 3.43 11.99
CA ARG A 465 3.67 2.89 10.62
C ARG A 465 5.02 2.50 10.01
N TRP A 466 6.13 2.80 10.68
CA TRP A 466 7.48 2.40 10.26
C TRP A 466 8.23 1.77 11.44
N LYS A 467 8.82 0.60 11.20
CA LYS A 467 9.79 0.02 12.14
C LYS A 467 11.11 0.81 12.08
N ARG A 468 11.48 1.23 10.86
CA ARG A 468 12.62 2.14 10.60
C ARG A 468 12.11 3.37 9.88
N LEU A 469 12.28 4.55 10.49
CA LEU A 469 11.82 5.81 9.91
C LEU A 469 12.58 6.12 8.62
N PRO A 470 11.90 6.43 7.52
CA PRO A 470 12.54 6.92 6.30
C PRO A 470 13.25 8.26 6.55
N LYS A 471 14.41 8.46 5.94
CA LYS A 471 15.17 9.72 6.08
C LYS A 471 14.33 10.95 5.75
N SER A 472 13.47 10.87 4.72
CA SER A 472 12.59 11.97 4.33
C SER A 472 11.61 12.39 5.43
N VAL A 473 11.09 11.42 6.20
CA VAL A 473 10.21 11.69 7.37
C VAL A 473 11.01 12.33 8.50
N VAL A 474 12.21 11.83 8.75
CA VAL A 474 13.13 12.38 9.76
C VAL A 474 13.48 13.84 9.45
N ASP A 475 13.83 14.10 8.19
CA ASP A 475 14.21 15.44 7.72
C ASP A 475 13.02 16.42 7.80
N GLU A 476 11.81 16.00 7.41
CA GLU A 476 10.60 16.85 7.45
C GLU A 476 10.16 17.19 8.88
N LEU A 477 10.28 16.22 9.79
CA LEU A 477 9.93 16.41 11.20
C LEU A 477 11.07 17.06 12.02
N GLY A 478 12.24 17.27 11.44
CA GLY A 478 13.41 17.83 12.13
C GLY A 478 13.90 16.97 13.29
N LEU A 479 13.75 15.63 13.20
CA LEU A 479 14.11 14.71 14.28
C LEU A 479 15.62 14.51 14.34
N GLY A 480 16.20 14.69 15.54
CA GLY A 480 17.62 14.38 15.80
C GLY A 480 17.87 12.88 15.81
N HIS A 481 19.14 12.48 15.66
CA HIS A 481 19.56 11.08 15.61
C HIS A 481 19.12 10.27 16.85
N GLU A 482 19.23 10.85 18.05
CA GLU A 482 18.79 10.20 19.31
C GLU A 482 17.28 9.98 19.35
N ALA A 483 16.49 10.96 18.86
CA ALA A 483 15.04 10.82 18.73
C ALA A 483 14.67 9.68 17.76
N CYS A 484 15.39 9.54 16.64
CA CYS A 484 15.17 8.44 15.71
C CYS A 484 15.45 7.07 16.34
N LEU A 485 16.50 6.95 17.15
CA LEU A 485 16.83 5.70 17.85
C LEU A 485 15.75 5.34 18.88
N SER A 486 15.29 6.30 19.69
CA SER A 486 14.22 6.08 20.68
C SER A 486 12.89 5.73 20.04
N MET A 487 12.60 6.26 18.84
CA MET A 487 11.40 5.94 18.08
C MET A 487 11.46 4.58 17.40
N SER A 488 12.65 4.16 16.93
CA SER A 488 12.87 2.90 16.23
C SER A 488 13.13 1.71 17.15
N ALA A 489 13.67 1.95 18.34
CA ALA A 489 13.96 0.88 19.28
C ALA A 489 12.67 0.36 19.91
N GLU A 490 12.25 -0.84 19.55
CA GLU A 490 11.40 -1.65 20.42
C GLU A 490 12.29 -2.13 21.56
N GLN A 491 12.15 -1.55 22.74
CA GLN A 491 12.59 -2.21 23.97
C GLN A 491 11.60 -3.36 24.20
N THR A 492 11.88 -4.51 23.59
CA THR A 492 11.27 -5.76 24.01
C THR A 492 11.93 -6.14 25.32
N ASP A 493 11.16 -6.23 26.41
CA ASP A 493 11.63 -6.78 27.69
C ASP A 493 12.11 -8.22 27.54
N ASP A 494 11.81 -8.82 26.41
CA ASP A 494 12.18 -10.15 25.99
C ASP A 494 13.13 -10.04 24.80
N ALA A 495 14.43 -10.15 25.08
CA ALA A 495 15.44 -10.16 24.03
C ALA A 495 15.06 -11.21 22.97
N PRO A 496 15.19 -10.91 21.65
CA PRO A 496 14.81 -11.85 20.60
C PRO A 496 15.58 -13.17 20.78
N LEU A 497 14.94 -14.28 20.38
CA LEU A 497 15.63 -15.56 20.30
C LEU A 497 16.76 -15.43 19.27
N ARG A 498 17.99 -15.67 19.69
CA ARG A 498 19.19 -15.65 18.84
C ARG A 498 19.78 -17.04 18.76
N PHE A 499 20.46 -17.32 17.67
CA PHE A 499 21.23 -18.54 17.49
C PHE A 499 22.64 -18.16 17.08
N GLU A 500 23.59 -18.48 17.93
CA GLU A 500 25.02 -18.31 17.69
C GLU A 500 25.66 -19.68 17.52
N SER A 501 26.59 -19.84 16.60
CA SER A 501 27.26 -21.12 16.35
C SER A 501 28.71 -20.97 15.98
N THR A 502 29.50 -21.94 16.39
CA THR A 502 30.88 -22.14 15.98
C THR A 502 31.05 -23.51 15.34
N SER A 503 31.64 -23.57 14.15
CA SER A 503 32.00 -24.84 13.52
C SER A 503 33.42 -25.21 13.87
N GLY A 504 33.67 -26.50 14.12
CA GLY A 504 34.98 -27.01 14.44
C GLY A 504 35.15 -28.50 14.11
N TYR A 505 36.38 -28.93 14.04
CA TYR A 505 36.73 -30.34 13.93
C TYR A 505 36.63 -31.01 15.28
N ASN A 506 35.90 -32.11 15.38
CA ASN A 506 35.87 -32.95 16.57
C ASN A 506 36.78 -34.17 16.37
N PRO A 507 37.95 -34.26 17.03
CA PRO A 507 38.91 -35.33 16.80
C PRO A 507 38.42 -36.72 17.22
N CYS A 508 37.31 -36.81 17.94
CA CYS A 508 36.79 -38.09 18.45
C CYS A 508 35.71 -38.72 17.55
N VAL A 509 35.31 -38.09 16.43
CA VAL A 509 34.24 -38.56 15.55
C VAL A 509 34.61 -38.27 14.11
N GLU A 510 34.40 -39.22 13.20
CA GLU A 510 34.51 -38.99 11.74
C GLU A 510 33.48 -37.94 11.33
N GLY A 511 33.92 -36.86 10.64
CA GLY A 511 33.10 -35.79 10.12
C GLY A 511 33.29 -34.44 10.82
N LEU A 512 32.40 -33.50 10.50
CA LEU A 512 32.39 -32.15 11.07
C LEU A 512 31.32 -32.04 12.14
N SER A 513 31.63 -31.25 13.20
CA SER A 513 30.65 -30.88 14.22
C SER A 513 30.50 -29.36 14.30
N MET A 514 29.30 -28.93 14.66
CA MET A 514 28.99 -27.55 15.02
C MET A 514 28.35 -27.54 16.39
N GLU A 515 28.83 -26.67 17.23
CA GLU A 515 28.20 -26.32 18.48
C GLU A 515 27.50 -24.98 18.33
N GLY A 516 26.29 -24.89 18.82
CA GLY A 516 25.52 -23.65 18.80
C GLY A 516 24.78 -23.45 20.11
N VAL A 517 24.27 -22.24 20.30
CA VAL A 517 23.48 -21.92 21.46
C VAL A 517 22.33 -20.98 21.09
N PHE A 518 21.14 -21.31 21.53
CA PHE A 518 20.01 -20.40 21.55
C PHE A 518 20.08 -19.52 22.80
N SER A 519 19.79 -18.23 22.62
CA SER A 519 19.94 -17.20 23.68
C SER A 519 18.97 -17.34 24.86
N LYS A 520 18.03 -18.28 24.81
CA LYS A 520 17.01 -18.52 25.84
C LYS A 520 16.78 -20.01 26.07
N PRO A 521 16.32 -20.41 27.26
CA PRO A 521 15.83 -21.75 27.49
C PRO A 521 14.68 -22.12 26.54
N LEU A 522 14.68 -23.37 26.11
CA LEU A 522 13.75 -23.86 25.07
C LEU A 522 12.57 -24.63 25.67
N PRO A 523 11.34 -24.46 25.16
CA PRO A 523 10.19 -25.26 25.55
C PRO A 523 10.31 -26.66 24.93
N MET A 524 11.00 -27.58 25.58
CA MET A 524 11.46 -28.85 25.01
C MET A 524 10.35 -29.74 24.48
N GLU A 525 9.18 -29.75 25.10
CA GLU A 525 8.03 -30.52 24.59
C GLU A 525 7.66 -30.06 23.17
N ARG A 526 7.60 -28.76 22.95
CA ARG A 526 7.29 -28.18 21.64
C ARG A 526 8.45 -28.35 20.65
N VAL A 527 9.68 -28.17 21.13
CA VAL A 527 10.87 -28.35 20.30
C VAL A 527 10.96 -29.81 19.83
N ALA A 528 10.79 -30.79 20.72
CA ALA A 528 10.78 -32.19 20.39
C ALA A 528 9.67 -32.53 19.38
N ASN A 529 8.43 -32.03 19.58
CA ASN A 529 7.35 -32.21 18.63
C ASN A 529 7.73 -31.66 17.24
N MET A 530 8.23 -30.43 17.15
CA MET A 530 8.61 -29.80 15.89
C MET A 530 9.85 -30.43 15.23
N LEU A 531 10.79 -30.99 16.01
CA LEU A 531 11.92 -31.78 15.48
C LEU A 531 11.42 -33.04 14.75
N GLY A 532 10.23 -33.53 15.06
CA GLY A 532 9.56 -34.59 14.34
C GLY A 532 9.41 -34.34 12.84
N ILE A 533 9.55 -33.10 12.36
CA ILE A 533 9.58 -32.78 10.90
C ILE A 533 10.72 -33.51 10.19
N ILE A 534 11.84 -33.69 10.85
CA ILE A 534 13.08 -34.19 10.22
C ILE A 534 13.43 -35.63 10.59
N GLY A 535 12.73 -36.24 11.51
CA GLY A 535 12.97 -37.64 11.89
C GLY A 535 12.30 -38.03 13.19
N SER A 536 12.43 -39.30 13.56
CA SER A 536 11.99 -39.77 14.88
C SER A 536 12.84 -39.12 15.98
N VAL A 537 12.18 -38.57 16.99
CA VAL A 537 12.80 -37.83 18.10
C VAL A 537 12.87 -38.72 19.34
N THR A 538 14.03 -38.77 19.97
CA THR A 538 14.22 -39.39 21.29
C THR A 538 14.41 -38.28 22.31
N THR A 539 13.72 -38.37 23.44
CA THR A 539 13.86 -37.41 24.55
C THR A 539 14.47 -38.10 25.78
N SER A 540 15.28 -37.36 26.56
CA SER A 540 15.75 -37.86 27.84
C SER A 540 14.59 -38.05 28.83
N PRO A 541 14.74 -38.92 29.86
CA PRO A 541 13.69 -39.17 30.84
C PRO A 541 13.22 -37.93 31.60
N ASP A 542 14.10 -36.96 31.79
CA ASP A 542 13.81 -35.67 32.45
C ASP A 542 13.27 -34.61 31.46
N GLY A 543 13.18 -34.94 30.17
CA GLY A 543 12.69 -34.03 29.12
C GLY A 543 13.61 -32.86 28.80
N ASN A 544 14.88 -32.88 29.25
CA ASN A 544 15.82 -31.77 29.06
C ASN A 544 16.64 -31.86 27.76
N ILE A 545 16.65 -33.02 27.12
CA ILE A 545 17.41 -33.28 25.89
C ILE A 545 16.46 -33.86 24.84
N ALA A 546 16.57 -33.41 23.61
CA ALA A 546 15.91 -33.99 22.43
C ALA A 546 16.96 -34.30 21.38
N GLU A 547 16.91 -35.52 20.83
CA GLU A 547 17.80 -35.98 19.76
C GLU A 547 17.02 -36.42 18.57
N VAL A 548 17.49 -36.01 17.38
CA VAL A 548 16.96 -36.45 16.09
C VAL A 548 18.10 -36.60 15.10
N LYS A 549 18.30 -37.84 14.59
CA LYS A 549 19.44 -38.12 13.71
C LYS A 549 20.77 -37.72 14.38
N SER A 550 21.47 -36.75 13.79
CA SER A 550 22.76 -36.24 14.24
C SER A 550 22.67 -34.84 14.89
N ILE A 551 21.49 -34.50 15.40
CA ILE A 551 21.21 -33.22 16.05
C ILE A 551 20.78 -33.49 17.49
N THR A 552 21.43 -32.85 18.46
CA THR A 552 21.07 -32.86 19.87
C THR A 552 20.74 -31.44 20.32
N VAL A 553 19.62 -31.26 21.01
CA VAL A 553 19.14 -29.97 21.53
C VAL A 553 18.94 -30.08 23.03
N PHE A 554 19.48 -29.13 23.77
CA PHE A 554 19.39 -29.05 25.23
C PHE A 554 18.43 -27.94 25.66
N ARG A 555 17.75 -28.12 26.80
CA ARG A 555 16.78 -27.16 27.34
C ARG A 555 17.32 -25.74 27.49
N ASP A 556 18.58 -25.63 28.01
CA ASP A 556 19.19 -24.33 28.31
C ASP A 556 19.72 -23.60 27.07
N GLY A 557 19.46 -24.16 25.86
CA GLY A 557 19.79 -23.52 24.58
C GLY A 557 20.96 -24.14 23.81
N PRO A 558 21.95 -24.84 24.38
CA PRO A 558 22.99 -25.48 23.61
C PRO A 558 22.46 -26.50 22.63
N VAL A 559 23.16 -26.62 21.50
CA VAL A 559 22.87 -27.62 20.48
C VAL A 559 24.16 -28.19 19.91
N MET A 560 24.11 -29.44 19.47
CA MET A 560 25.21 -30.11 18.78
C MET A 560 24.71 -30.69 17.46
N ILE A 561 25.42 -30.40 16.38
CA ILE A 561 25.07 -30.87 15.02
C ILE A 561 26.29 -31.59 14.46
N ARG A 562 26.11 -32.80 13.93
CA ARG A 562 27.16 -33.56 13.23
C ARG A 562 26.78 -33.76 11.76
N ALA A 563 27.75 -33.64 10.87
CA ALA A 563 27.59 -33.80 9.44
C ALA A 563 28.83 -34.41 8.78
N LYS A 564 28.67 -34.93 7.58
CA LYS A 564 29.76 -35.50 6.82
C LYS A 564 30.67 -34.43 6.19
N ASP A 565 30.03 -33.32 5.81
CA ASP A 565 30.70 -32.21 5.14
C ASP A 565 30.10 -30.86 5.58
N GLU A 566 30.72 -29.78 5.14
CA GLU A 566 30.35 -28.42 5.53
C GLU A 566 28.98 -27.98 4.95
N GLU A 567 28.62 -28.47 3.76
CA GLU A 567 27.32 -28.15 3.14
C GLU A 567 26.17 -28.80 3.92
N GLU A 568 26.33 -30.07 4.28
CA GLU A 568 25.36 -30.77 5.14
C GLU A 568 25.25 -30.10 6.50
N LEU A 569 26.38 -29.66 7.08
CA LEU A 569 26.42 -28.99 8.38
C LEU A 569 25.62 -27.67 8.35
N ARG A 570 25.90 -26.81 7.37
CA ARG A 570 25.17 -25.55 7.17
C ARG A 570 23.67 -25.78 6.96
N ARG A 571 23.31 -26.76 6.14
CA ARG A 571 21.91 -27.12 5.86
C ARG A 571 21.20 -27.59 7.13
N LYS A 572 21.82 -28.45 7.94
CA LYS A 572 21.26 -28.93 9.20
C LYS A 572 21.10 -27.80 10.21
N ALA A 573 22.09 -26.91 10.32
CA ALA A 573 22.02 -25.75 11.22
C ALA A 573 20.90 -24.78 10.84
N ALA A 574 20.76 -24.45 9.56
CA ALA A 574 19.67 -23.60 9.05
C ALA A 574 18.31 -24.24 9.32
N MET A 575 18.17 -25.53 9.08
CA MET A 575 16.93 -26.27 9.33
C MET A 575 16.58 -26.35 10.82
N LEU A 576 17.56 -26.63 11.68
CA LEU A 576 17.36 -26.64 13.13
C LEU A 576 16.91 -25.26 13.63
N ARG A 577 17.61 -24.20 13.21
CA ARG A 577 17.23 -22.82 13.53
C ARG A 577 15.77 -22.55 13.16
N GLU A 578 15.36 -22.88 11.95
CA GLU A 578 13.99 -22.68 11.49
C GLU A 578 12.97 -23.47 12.33
N ILE A 579 13.27 -24.70 12.70
CA ILE A 579 12.42 -25.56 13.52
C ILE A 579 12.26 -24.99 14.93
N VAL A 580 13.36 -24.60 15.57
CA VAL A 580 13.33 -24.05 16.93
C VAL A 580 12.60 -22.71 16.97
N PHE A 581 12.85 -21.82 16.01
CA PHE A 581 12.08 -20.57 15.90
C PHE A 581 10.58 -20.83 15.74
N ARG A 582 10.17 -21.84 14.97
CA ARG A 582 8.75 -22.22 14.86
C ARG A 582 8.19 -22.79 16.15
N ALA A 583 8.98 -23.57 16.87
CA ALA A 583 8.56 -24.13 18.14
C ALA A 583 8.37 -23.04 19.21
N VAL A 584 9.25 -22.04 19.25
CA VAL A 584 9.23 -20.97 20.26
C VAL A 584 8.26 -19.84 19.87
N GLU A 585 8.31 -19.38 18.63
CA GLU A 585 7.68 -18.13 18.15
C GLU A 585 6.47 -18.37 17.23
N CYS A 586 5.81 -19.53 17.29
CA CYS A 586 4.70 -19.85 16.42
C CYS A 586 3.52 -18.87 16.58
N ALA A 587 3.13 -18.21 15.50
CA ALA A 587 2.02 -17.26 15.46
C ALA A 587 0.64 -17.89 15.18
N GLY A 588 0.53 -19.22 15.13
CA GLY A 588 -0.74 -19.91 14.87
C GLY A 588 -1.41 -19.59 13.53
N CYS A 589 -0.64 -19.20 12.50
CA CYS A 589 -1.21 -18.77 11.20
C CYS A 589 -1.63 -19.91 10.27
N GLY A 590 -1.19 -21.16 10.51
CA GLY A 590 -1.54 -22.34 9.73
C GLY A 590 -0.94 -22.44 8.32
N ILE A 591 -0.05 -21.55 7.88
CA ILE A 591 0.52 -21.60 6.52
C ILE A 591 1.27 -22.92 6.26
N CYS A 592 1.96 -23.46 7.25
CA CYS A 592 2.70 -24.72 7.13
C CYS A 592 1.78 -25.94 7.00
N THR A 593 0.56 -25.91 7.56
CA THR A 593 -0.38 -27.03 7.43
C THR A 593 -0.77 -27.27 5.97
N GLY A 594 -0.98 -26.20 5.21
CA GLY A 594 -1.31 -26.28 3.78
C GLY A 594 -0.19 -26.81 2.88
N ARG A 595 1.03 -26.98 3.40
CA ARG A 595 2.16 -27.56 2.66
C ARG A 595 2.34 -29.05 2.90
N CYS A 596 1.71 -29.59 3.93
CA CYS A 596 1.87 -31.00 4.26
C CYS A 596 1.01 -31.88 3.35
N PRO A 597 1.60 -32.72 2.50
CA PRO A 597 0.82 -33.57 1.60
C PRO A 597 0.04 -34.66 2.34
N ASN A 598 0.55 -35.06 3.51
CA ASN A 598 -0.05 -36.12 4.33
C ASN A 598 -1.01 -35.60 5.41
N GLY A 599 -1.22 -34.27 5.49
CA GLY A 599 -2.04 -33.67 6.54
C GLY A 599 -1.52 -33.93 7.96
N ALA A 600 -0.21 -34.11 8.12
CA ALA A 600 0.41 -34.41 9.41
C ALA A 600 0.53 -33.19 10.34
N LEU A 601 0.29 -31.96 9.85
CA LEU A 601 0.33 -30.75 10.68
C LEU A 601 -1.10 -30.32 11.03
N HIS A 602 -1.33 -30.11 12.30
CA HIS A 602 -2.60 -29.64 12.86
C HIS A 602 -2.42 -28.26 13.48
N LEU A 603 -3.48 -27.45 13.42
CA LEU A 603 -3.55 -26.14 14.05
C LEU A 603 -4.60 -26.17 15.16
N ASP A 604 -4.12 -26.13 16.39
CA ASP A 604 -4.94 -25.91 17.57
C ASP A 604 -4.28 -24.81 18.41
N GLY A 605 -4.67 -23.56 18.10
CA GLY A 605 -3.92 -22.38 18.58
C GLY A 605 -2.52 -22.29 17.98
N LEU A 606 -1.71 -23.29 18.16
CA LEU A 606 -0.35 -23.44 17.63
C LEU A 606 -0.25 -24.67 16.74
N VAL A 607 0.76 -24.71 15.87
CA VAL A 607 0.98 -25.87 14.99
C VAL A 607 1.64 -27.01 15.78
N THR A 608 1.08 -28.21 15.61
CA THR A 608 1.60 -29.49 16.14
C THR A 608 1.74 -30.50 15.01
N ILE A 609 2.56 -31.54 15.24
CA ILE A 609 2.82 -32.59 14.26
C ILE A 609 2.28 -33.92 14.77
N ASP A 610 1.46 -34.54 13.94
CA ASP A 610 1.10 -35.95 14.07
C ASP A 610 2.24 -36.80 13.47
N THR A 611 3.08 -37.34 14.34
CA THR A 611 4.26 -38.11 13.95
C THR A 611 3.91 -39.40 13.24
N ALA A 612 2.70 -39.95 13.45
CA ALA A 612 2.25 -41.15 12.77
C ALA A 612 1.94 -40.92 11.27
N LYS A 613 1.59 -39.68 10.90
CA LYS A 613 1.30 -39.28 9.51
C LYS A 613 2.49 -38.62 8.83
N CYS A 614 3.51 -38.20 9.59
CA CYS A 614 4.64 -37.46 9.07
C CYS A 614 5.65 -38.40 8.38
N ASP A 615 5.93 -38.14 7.10
CA ASP A 615 6.97 -38.84 6.32
C ASP A 615 8.35 -38.16 6.40
N HIS A 616 8.50 -37.17 7.25
CA HIS A 616 9.74 -36.39 7.47
C HIS A 616 10.30 -35.72 6.20
N CYS A 617 9.43 -35.39 5.23
CA CYS A 617 9.85 -34.81 3.93
C CYS A 617 10.29 -33.34 4.02
N GLY A 618 10.05 -32.64 5.13
CA GLY A 618 10.43 -31.25 5.34
C GLY A 618 9.68 -30.21 4.50
N ARG A 619 8.68 -30.58 3.68
CA ARG A 619 7.93 -29.65 2.81
C ARG A 619 7.21 -28.54 3.57
N CYS A 620 6.89 -28.76 4.84
CA CYS A 620 6.29 -27.76 5.72
C CYS A 620 7.28 -26.66 6.12
N LEU A 621 8.60 -26.91 6.05
CA LEU A 621 9.64 -25.90 6.23
C LEU A 621 9.69 -25.03 4.97
N GLY A 622 9.15 -23.86 5.03
CA GLY A 622 9.07 -22.86 3.98
C GLY A 622 8.73 -21.52 4.61
N PRO A 623 8.31 -20.49 3.88
CA PRO A 623 8.05 -19.17 4.45
C PRO A 623 7.16 -19.21 5.70
N CYS A 624 7.67 -18.70 6.83
CA CYS A 624 7.01 -18.67 8.13
C CYS A 624 7.06 -17.25 8.72
N PRO A 625 5.95 -16.69 9.23
CA PRO A 625 5.96 -15.37 9.87
C PRO A 625 6.89 -15.30 11.09
N ALA A 626 6.88 -16.33 11.95
CA ALA A 626 7.75 -16.38 13.11
C ALA A 626 9.23 -16.28 12.71
N VAL A 627 9.66 -17.10 11.76
CA VAL A 627 11.04 -17.09 11.25
C VAL A 627 11.37 -15.74 10.62
N ARG A 628 10.45 -15.19 9.79
CA ARG A 628 10.72 -13.95 9.04
C ARG A 628 10.77 -12.69 9.91
N PHE A 629 9.93 -12.60 10.93
CA PHE A 629 9.71 -11.34 11.67
C PHE A 629 10.29 -11.35 13.09
N LYS A 630 10.81 -12.49 13.56
CA LYS A 630 11.45 -12.63 14.87
C LYS A 630 12.96 -12.90 14.80
N GLN A 631 13.50 -13.21 13.61
CA GLN A 631 14.95 -13.26 13.42
C GLN A 631 15.52 -11.84 13.36
N ASP A 632 16.65 -11.61 14.01
CA ASP A 632 17.42 -10.38 13.82
C ASP A 632 17.93 -10.26 12.39
N ASP A 633 17.90 -9.03 11.82
CA ASP A 633 18.36 -8.69 10.46
C ASP A 633 19.90 -8.82 10.25
N LEU A 634 20.61 -9.55 11.11
CA LEU A 634 22.07 -9.65 11.07
C LEU A 634 22.63 -10.69 10.09
N ASP A 635 21.74 -11.45 9.41
CA ASP A 635 22.16 -12.51 8.48
C ASP A 635 21.39 -12.49 7.14
N ILE A 636 21.39 -11.36 6.41
CA ILE A 636 21.06 -11.34 4.98
C ILE A 636 22.15 -10.60 4.22
#